data_54b033106efd78d5a14d2e270e820383
#
_entry.id   54b033106efd78d5a14d2e270e820383
#
_cell.length_a   1.000
_cell.length_b   1.000
_cell.length_c   1.000
_cell.angle_alpha   90.00
_cell.angle_beta   90.00
_cell.angle_gamma   90.00
#
_symmetry.space_group_name_H-M   'P 1'
#
loop_
_entity.id
_entity.type
_entity.pdbx_description
1 polymer ?
#
loop_
_entity_poly.entity_id
_entity_poly.type
_entity_poly.pdbx_seq_one_letter_code
_entity_poly.pdbx_strand_id
1 'polypeptide(L)'
;VHHAAETLFLKDTDGDDKADIREVVLRGWGTGDTHAGPSNLRYGLDNEIWGTVGYSSFSNDGNRFGSGVYRFTKDGSSLEFLHQFNNNTWGLGLNNEGDVFGSTANNNPSFFCGIPATILPGRKGLSAKMVASSSTFHPITPNIRQVDVFGGYTAAAGHAFANSDNFPESWRGKRAFVAGPTGNLLGMFETSRNGAGYQSKNAFQLVASADEWFSPVAAEVGPDGNLWISDWYNFIIQHNPTPNDNRGGYAAKNGKGNAHINPNRDRQHGRIYRLVWDKAPDSEIKSLAGASNEELLWALGDSNQFWRLTAQRLLVDGKKIEAVESLRALVGKPGIGAIHALWTLDGLGKLDADTHRNALLSTNPVLRRNAVRALPLDDSGVDLIFQSGVINDSDLTTRLAAFVALAQFPTSEPVKNAVTSLGNDEVNQKDEWLSAALDAAGKKHQAEAFSDLEYQESNENLLENVNWEVSIHSGNGAQHLRPTKEGAKGGKCLKIESKKPTDTSWGAEVKVKANTRYRLRGKIKTEGIQGGGLGALFNVHELQSPERVKTKALRGKKDWTEVSIDFNSLGRKEITINALFGGWGQSTGIAWFDEIELKELAAIPKIPTDVKLRPGDATRGKNLFNTHPVAACSRCHVVGGKGGVIGPALDTIAARKGPDYIKRSLLEPNAEIAEGYPLKVSPMPPMNLLLEPQEIEDILAYLQTLK
;
A
#
# COMPACT_ATOMS: atom_id res chain seq x y z
N VAL A 1 21.55 -7.85 -14.90
CA VAL A 1 20.99 -7.47 -16.23
C VAL A 1 19.89 -8.45 -16.61
N HIS A 2 18.80 -7.93 -17.21
CA HIS A 2 17.81 -8.79 -17.85
C HIS A 2 18.16 -9.06 -19.31
N HIS A 3 18.10 -10.32 -19.70
CA HIS A 3 18.35 -10.74 -21.07
C HIS A 3 17.37 -11.87 -21.46
N ALA A 4 16.42 -11.57 -22.32
CA ALA A 4 15.36 -12.51 -22.72
C ALA A 4 14.63 -13.09 -21.49
N ALA A 5 14.64 -14.42 -21.31
CA ALA A 5 13.98 -15.09 -20.21
C ALA A 5 14.80 -15.15 -18.91
N GLU A 6 15.98 -14.50 -18.86
CA GLU A 6 16.94 -14.65 -17.78
C GLU A 6 17.28 -13.32 -17.12
N THR A 7 17.60 -13.37 -15.83
CA THR A 7 18.37 -12.35 -15.13
C THR A 7 19.79 -12.86 -14.97
N LEU A 8 20.76 -12.04 -15.40
CA LEU A 8 22.17 -12.39 -15.42
C LEU A 8 22.96 -11.54 -14.42
N PHE A 9 23.88 -12.17 -13.72
CA PHE A 9 25.03 -11.51 -13.12
C PHE A 9 26.14 -11.44 -14.17
N LEU A 10 26.68 -10.24 -14.39
CA LEU A 10 27.79 -9.96 -15.31
C LEU A 10 28.88 -9.27 -14.50
N LYS A 11 30.12 -9.68 -14.70
CA LYS A 11 31.29 -9.04 -14.10
C LYS A 11 32.42 -8.97 -15.10
N ASP A 12 32.97 -7.79 -15.24
CA ASP A 12 34.26 -7.52 -15.85
C ASP A 12 35.33 -7.66 -14.76
N THR A 13 36.31 -8.51 -14.95
CA THR A 13 37.36 -8.84 -13.96
C THR A 13 38.73 -8.25 -14.32
N ASP A 14 38.93 -7.80 -15.55
CA ASP A 14 40.22 -7.28 -16.04
C ASP A 14 40.13 -5.79 -16.46
N GLY A 15 38.92 -5.21 -16.53
CA GLY A 15 38.70 -3.80 -16.81
C GLY A 15 38.72 -3.46 -18.30
N ASP A 16 38.42 -4.42 -19.18
CA ASP A 16 38.35 -4.21 -20.63
C ASP A 16 36.96 -3.79 -21.14
N ASP A 17 36.02 -3.49 -20.22
CA ASP A 17 34.61 -3.14 -20.43
C ASP A 17 33.77 -4.28 -21.03
N LYS A 18 34.24 -5.52 -20.91
CA LYS A 18 33.51 -6.74 -21.28
C LYS A 18 33.33 -7.65 -20.08
N ALA A 19 32.26 -8.41 -20.07
CA ALA A 19 31.97 -9.32 -18.96
C ALA A 19 32.68 -10.66 -19.18
N ASP A 20 33.64 -11.01 -18.31
CA ASP A 20 34.32 -12.32 -18.26
C ASP A 20 33.45 -13.35 -17.54
N ILE A 21 32.70 -12.91 -16.53
CA ILE A 21 31.79 -13.76 -15.76
C ILE A 21 30.34 -13.47 -16.19
N ARG A 22 29.64 -14.54 -16.54
CA ARG A 22 28.23 -14.52 -16.89
C ARG A 22 27.52 -15.68 -16.19
N GLU A 23 26.71 -15.36 -15.21
CA GLU A 23 25.96 -16.35 -14.46
C GLU A 23 24.46 -16.06 -14.54
N VAL A 24 23.64 -17.11 -14.61
CA VAL A 24 22.17 -16.98 -14.59
C VAL A 24 21.71 -16.97 -13.15
N VAL A 25 21.12 -15.85 -12.72
CA VAL A 25 20.58 -15.67 -11.36
C VAL A 25 19.13 -16.14 -11.31
N LEU A 26 18.31 -15.75 -12.29
CA LEU A 26 16.89 -16.14 -12.36
C LEU A 26 16.52 -16.53 -13.78
N ARG A 27 15.59 -17.49 -13.91
CA ARG A 27 14.97 -17.91 -15.18
C ARG A 27 13.45 -17.91 -15.05
N GLY A 28 12.75 -17.61 -16.15
CA GLY A 28 11.30 -17.71 -16.20
C GLY A 28 10.58 -16.44 -16.65
N TRP A 29 11.31 -15.40 -17.04
CA TRP A 29 10.72 -14.20 -17.59
C TRP A 29 10.09 -14.45 -18.96
N GLY A 30 8.85 -14.01 -19.16
CA GLY A 30 8.18 -14.08 -20.45
C GLY A 30 8.83 -13.14 -21.48
N THR A 31 8.81 -13.55 -22.75
CA THR A 31 9.38 -12.80 -23.87
C THR A 31 8.38 -12.49 -24.99
N GLY A 32 7.08 -12.67 -24.72
CA GLY A 32 6.02 -12.49 -25.70
C GLY A 32 5.82 -11.03 -26.13
N ASP A 33 6.07 -10.10 -25.22
CA ASP A 33 5.99 -8.66 -25.47
C ASP A 33 7.25 -7.96 -24.97
N THR A 34 8.02 -7.37 -25.88
CA THR A 34 9.28 -6.68 -25.55
C THR A 34 9.10 -5.39 -24.76
N HIS A 35 7.88 -4.81 -24.76
CA HIS A 35 7.53 -3.62 -23.98
C HIS A 35 7.02 -3.96 -22.57
N ALA A 36 6.98 -5.22 -22.21
CA ALA A 36 6.34 -5.69 -20.99
C ALA A 36 7.21 -6.69 -20.20
N GLY A 37 8.50 -6.70 -20.47
CA GLY A 37 9.48 -7.55 -19.78
C GLY A 37 9.87 -7.01 -18.41
N PRO A 38 10.78 -7.72 -17.70
CA PRO A 38 11.34 -7.26 -16.44
C PRO A 38 12.23 -6.05 -16.64
N SER A 39 12.21 -5.11 -15.68
CA SER A 39 12.92 -3.84 -15.76
C SER A 39 13.17 -3.19 -14.38
N ASN A 40 13.79 -2.03 -14.37
CA ASN A 40 13.99 -1.19 -13.19
C ASN A 40 14.74 -1.86 -12.03
N LEU A 41 15.78 -2.65 -12.32
CA LEU A 41 16.59 -3.25 -11.24
C LEU A 41 17.25 -2.18 -10.37
N ARG A 42 17.02 -2.28 -9.04
CA ARG A 42 17.57 -1.37 -8.02
C ARG A 42 17.96 -2.13 -6.76
N TYR A 43 19.03 -1.69 -6.11
CA TYR A 43 19.26 -2.09 -4.73
C TYR A 43 18.26 -1.42 -3.80
N GLY A 44 17.58 -2.22 -2.98
CA GLY A 44 16.76 -1.76 -1.87
C GLY A 44 17.59 -1.49 -0.62
N LEU A 45 16.99 -0.83 0.37
CA LEU A 45 17.60 -0.70 1.71
C LEU A 45 17.75 -2.05 2.40
N ASP A 46 16.89 -3.00 2.12
CA ASP A 46 16.86 -4.39 2.60
C ASP A 46 17.97 -5.28 2.02
N ASN A 47 18.94 -4.70 1.31
CA ASN A 47 20.05 -5.39 0.65
C ASN A 47 19.63 -6.37 -0.45
N GLU A 48 18.36 -6.38 -0.84
CA GLU A 48 17.86 -7.16 -1.96
C GLU A 48 17.80 -6.34 -3.26
N ILE A 49 17.63 -7.03 -4.38
CA ILE A 49 17.47 -6.40 -5.69
C ILE A 49 15.98 -6.36 -6.03
N TRP A 50 15.45 -5.15 -6.16
CA TRP A 50 14.07 -4.88 -6.53
C TRP A 50 13.95 -4.68 -8.04
N GLY A 51 12.80 -5.05 -8.60
CA GLY A 51 12.50 -4.85 -10.01
C GLY A 51 10.99 -4.84 -10.28
N THR A 52 10.66 -4.51 -11.52
CA THR A 52 9.29 -4.56 -12.03
C THR A 52 9.19 -5.47 -13.24
N VAL A 53 8.01 -6.04 -13.47
CA VAL A 53 7.69 -6.79 -14.68
C VAL A 53 6.31 -6.37 -15.19
N GLY A 54 6.17 -6.26 -16.49
CA GLY A 54 4.91 -5.99 -17.15
C GLY A 54 4.14 -7.26 -17.56
N TYR A 55 3.34 -7.18 -18.62
CA TYR A 55 2.47 -8.27 -19.08
C TYR A 55 3.20 -9.54 -19.53
N SER A 56 4.50 -9.46 -19.84
CA SER A 56 5.30 -10.64 -20.17
C SER A 56 5.38 -11.64 -19.03
N SER A 57 5.14 -11.19 -17.81
CA SER A 57 5.02 -12.04 -16.62
C SER A 57 6.29 -12.85 -16.27
N PHE A 58 6.17 -13.67 -15.24
CA PHE A 58 7.14 -14.68 -14.83
C PHE A 58 6.43 -16.03 -14.67
N SER A 59 7.11 -17.11 -15.05
CA SER A 59 6.64 -18.48 -14.80
C SER A 59 7.81 -19.44 -14.72
N ASN A 60 8.01 -20.05 -13.56
CA ASN A 60 9.01 -21.07 -13.33
C ASN A 60 8.57 -22.01 -12.18
N ASP A 61 8.76 -23.32 -12.35
CA ASP A 61 8.55 -24.36 -11.33
C ASP A 61 7.23 -24.25 -10.53
N GLY A 62 6.15 -23.96 -11.25
CA GLY A 62 4.81 -23.78 -10.65
C GLY A 62 4.55 -22.38 -10.10
N ASN A 63 5.54 -21.53 -9.96
CA ASN A 63 5.38 -20.12 -9.60
C ASN A 63 4.97 -19.31 -10.83
N ARG A 64 3.88 -18.54 -10.70
CA ARG A 64 3.40 -17.69 -11.77
C ARG A 64 3.04 -16.31 -11.20
N PHE A 65 3.58 -15.27 -11.83
CA PHE A 65 3.35 -13.89 -11.46
C PHE A 65 3.07 -13.05 -12.71
N GLY A 66 2.06 -12.17 -12.63
CA GLY A 66 1.74 -11.22 -13.70
C GLY A 66 2.54 -9.93 -13.58
N SER A 67 1.96 -8.81 -14.03
CA SER A 67 2.58 -7.49 -13.92
C SER A 67 2.70 -7.06 -12.47
N GLY A 68 3.84 -6.47 -12.09
CA GLY A 68 4.00 -5.96 -10.72
C GLY A 68 5.43 -5.70 -10.29
N VAL A 69 5.62 -5.69 -8.98
CA VAL A 69 6.90 -5.44 -8.30
C VAL A 69 7.38 -6.72 -7.63
N TYR A 70 8.62 -7.02 -7.77
CA TYR A 70 9.30 -8.14 -7.14
C TYR A 70 10.63 -7.72 -6.52
N ARG A 71 11.17 -8.56 -5.64
CA ARG A 71 12.56 -8.49 -5.15
C ARG A 71 13.18 -9.87 -5.10
N PHE A 72 14.49 -9.93 -5.10
CA PHE A 72 15.24 -11.17 -5.02
C PHE A 72 16.60 -10.97 -4.37
N THR A 73 17.14 -12.05 -3.79
CA THR A 73 18.51 -12.10 -3.27
C THR A 73 19.53 -12.09 -4.39
N LYS A 74 20.72 -11.55 -4.15
CA LYS A 74 21.78 -11.40 -5.18
C LYS A 74 22.16 -12.71 -5.88
N ASP A 75 22.06 -13.82 -5.18
CA ASP A 75 22.34 -15.17 -5.68
C ASP A 75 21.10 -15.85 -6.32
N GLY A 76 19.93 -15.20 -6.28
CA GLY A 76 18.68 -15.74 -6.80
C GLY A 76 18.06 -16.87 -5.96
N SER A 77 18.58 -17.12 -4.76
CA SER A 77 18.06 -18.16 -3.86
C SER A 77 16.65 -17.86 -3.34
N SER A 78 16.25 -16.61 -3.33
CA SER A 78 14.90 -16.16 -2.99
C SER A 78 14.39 -15.20 -4.06
N LEU A 79 13.11 -15.33 -4.43
CA LEU A 79 12.37 -14.44 -5.30
C LEU A 79 10.98 -14.23 -4.74
N GLU A 80 10.64 -12.99 -4.40
CA GLU A 80 9.35 -12.60 -3.87
C GLU A 80 8.59 -11.69 -4.83
N PHE A 81 7.31 -11.98 -5.06
CA PHE A 81 6.39 -11.10 -5.79
C PHE A 81 5.55 -10.31 -4.80
N LEU A 82 5.87 -9.03 -4.66
CA LEU A 82 5.35 -8.18 -3.59
C LEU A 82 4.06 -7.47 -3.95
N HIS A 83 3.94 -6.99 -5.19
CA HIS A 83 2.79 -6.18 -5.59
C HIS A 83 2.38 -6.54 -7.01
N GLN A 84 1.08 -6.78 -7.23
CA GLN A 84 0.54 -7.16 -8.52
C GLN A 84 -0.42 -6.10 -9.06
N PHE A 85 -0.26 -5.73 -10.32
CA PHE A 85 -1.09 -4.77 -11.03
C PHE A 85 -1.86 -5.40 -12.19
N ASN A 86 -2.88 -4.69 -12.67
CA ASN A 86 -3.61 -5.02 -13.89
C ASN A 86 -3.04 -4.32 -15.14
N ASN A 87 -1.88 -3.69 -15.01
CA ASN A 87 -1.27 -2.91 -16.10
C ASN A 87 0.26 -3.14 -16.12
N ASN A 88 0.89 -2.87 -17.27
CA ASN A 88 2.34 -2.93 -17.40
C ASN A 88 3.02 -2.08 -16.34
N THR A 89 3.86 -2.67 -15.51
CA THR A 89 4.62 -1.97 -14.48
C THR A 89 5.99 -1.63 -15.02
N TRP A 90 6.28 -0.33 -15.13
CA TRP A 90 7.50 0.18 -15.75
C TRP A 90 8.28 1.17 -14.90
N GLY A 91 7.81 1.50 -13.74
CA GLY A 91 8.49 2.43 -12.86
C GLY A 91 8.69 1.87 -11.46
N LEU A 92 9.88 2.07 -10.91
CA LEU A 92 10.24 1.77 -9.54
C LEU A 92 11.17 2.85 -9.02
N GLY A 93 10.95 3.29 -7.80
CA GLY A 93 11.79 4.27 -7.12
C GLY A 93 11.67 4.18 -5.61
N LEU A 94 12.74 4.56 -4.93
CA LEU A 94 12.78 4.64 -3.49
C LEU A 94 12.98 6.09 -3.06
N ASN A 95 12.19 6.53 -2.09
CA ASN A 95 12.47 7.80 -1.44
C ASN A 95 13.61 7.65 -0.41
N ASN A 96 14.04 8.77 0.20
CA ASN A 96 15.09 8.75 1.23
C ASN A 96 14.72 7.96 2.49
N GLU A 97 13.45 7.64 2.68
CA GLU A 97 12.93 6.95 3.85
C GLU A 97 12.83 5.43 3.65
N GLY A 98 13.17 4.95 2.44
CA GLY A 98 13.08 3.54 2.06
C GLY A 98 11.66 3.10 1.66
N ASP A 99 10.75 4.04 1.42
CA ASP A 99 9.43 3.71 0.90
C ASP A 99 9.50 3.54 -0.62
N VAL A 100 8.79 2.53 -1.13
CA VAL A 100 8.84 2.11 -2.53
C VAL A 100 7.64 2.67 -3.29
N PHE A 101 7.93 3.26 -4.45
CA PHE A 101 6.98 3.84 -5.37
C PHE A 101 7.23 3.33 -6.78
N GLY A 102 6.31 3.62 -7.67
CA GLY A 102 6.52 3.31 -9.08
C GLY A 102 5.39 3.80 -9.97
N SER A 103 5.42 3.38 -11.24
CA SER A 103 4.41 3.71 -12.23
C SER A 103 4.01 2.50 -13.07
N THR A 104 2.78 2.52 -13.57
CA THR A 104 2.35 1.60 -14.63
C THR A 104 2.21 2.37 -15.94
N ALA A 105 2.30 1.65 -17.05
CA ALA A 105 2.24 2.25 -18.38
C ALA A 105 1.02 3.15 -18.59
N ASN A 106 -0.16 2.74 -18.08
CA ASN A 106 -1.40 3.48 -18.30
C ASN A 106 -2.07 3.88 -17.00
N ASN A 107 -2.48 5.13 -16.91
CA ASN A 107 -3.37 5.68 -15.87
C ASN A 107 -2.84 5.63 -14.42
N ASN A 108 -1.62 5.21 -14.17
CA ASN A 108 -1.06 5.19 -12.83
C ASN A 108 0.39 5.68 -12.83
N PRO A 109 0.62 7.00 -12.92
CA PRO A 109 1.96 7.57 -12.93
C PRO A 109 2.65 7.55 -11.56
N SER A 110 1.93 7.28 -10.49
CA SER A 110 2.52 7.16 -9.15
C SER A 110 1.70 6.23 -8.27
N PHE A 111 2.29 5.13 -7.82
CA PHE A 111 1.74 4.23 -6.82
C PHE A 111 2.69 4.12 -5.62
N PHE A 112 2.15 3.67 -4.49
CA PHE A 112 2.90 3.39 -3.27
C PHE A 112 2.78 1.93 -2.88
N CYS A 113 3.90 1.28 -2.59
CA CYS A 113 3.99 -0.12 -2.18
C CYS A 113 3.93 -0.25 -0.64
N GLY A 114 2.81 0.10 -0.02
CA GLY A 114 2.68 0.12 1.44
C GLY A 114 2.43 -1.26 2.06
N ILE A 115 1.68 -2.13 1.38
CA ILE A 115 1.28 -3.46 1.89
C ILE A 115 1.59 -4.52 0.84
N PRO A 116 2.43 -5.52 1.12
CA PRO A 116 2.71 -6.62 0.19
C PRO A 116 1.47 -7.42 -0.15
N ALA A 117 1.31 -7.79 -1.42
CA ALA A 117 0.18 -8.64 -1.85
C ALA A 117 0.22 -10.04 -1.23
N THR A 118 1.38 -10.49 -0.78
CA THR A 118 1.57 -11.79 -0.11
C THR A 118 0.76 -11.93 1.17
N ILE A 119 0.53 -10.82 1.89
CA ILE A 119 -0.30 -10.83 3.10
C ILE A 119 -1.77 -10.48 2.84
N LEU A 120 -2.13 -10.11 1.62
CA LEU A 120 -3.49 -9.76 1.20
C LEU A 120 -4.03 -10.74 0.16
N PRO A 121 -4.27 -12.02 0.50
CA PRO A 121 -4.76 -13.00 -0.48
C PRO A 121 -6.10 -12.53 -1.09
N GLY A 122 -6.13 -12.40 -2.41
CA GLY A 122 -7.31 -11.93 -3.15
C GLY A 122 -7.49 -10.41 -3.24
N ARG A 123 -6.69 -9.61 -2.55
CA ARG A 123 -6.78 -8.13 -2.54
C ARG A 123 -5.63 -7.47 -3.30
N LYS A 124 -5.53 -7.75 -4.57
CA LYS A 124 -4.41 -7.33 -5.43
C LYS A 124 -4.25 -5.81 -5.57
N GLY A 125 -5.31 -5.05 -5.44
CA GLY A 125 -5.32 -3.63 -5.77
C GLY A 125 -4.86 -2.67 -4.68
N LEU A 126 -5.01 -3.00 -3.38
CA LEU A 126 -4.58 -2.10 -2.30
C LEU A 126 -3.07 -2.12 -2.12
N SER A 127 -2.42 -3.26 -2.38
CA SER A 127 -0.96 -3.40 -2.23
C SER A 127 -0.18 -2.37 -3.05
N ALA A 128 -0.78 -1.86 -4.13
CA ALA A 128 -0.14 -0.93 -5.04
C ALA A 128 -1.13 0.10 -5.60
N LYS A 129 -1.85 0.75 -4.70
CA LYS A 129 -2.85 1.78 -5.03
C LYS A 129 -2.19 2.97 -5.71
N MET A 130 -2.85 3.50 -6.75
CA MET A 130 -2.50 4.81 -7.30
C MET A 130 -2.64 5.88 -6.20
N VAL A 131 -1.58 6.64 -5.99
CA VAL A 131 -1.54 7.77 -5.06
C VAL A 131 -1.57 9.10 -5.77
N ALA A 132 -1.40 9.12 -7.11
CA ALA A 132 -1.55 10.32 -7.91
C ALA A 132 -3.01 10.77 -7.99
N SER A 133 -3.26 12.05 -7.80
CA SER A 133 -4.60 12.65 -7.91
C SER A 133 -5.13 12.72 -9.34
N SER A 134 -4.24 12.61 -10.33
CA SER A 134 -4.58 12.59 -11.75
C SER A 134 -3.52 11.84 -12.55
N SER A 135 -3.96 11.20 -13.62
CA SER A 135 -3.10 10.60 -14.64
C SER A 135 -2.94 11.48 -15.90
N THR A 136 -3.48 12.68 -15.90
CA THR A 136 -3.42 13.61 -17.05
C THR A 136 -2.02 14.21 -17.16
N PHE A 137 -1.50 14.33 -18.37
CA PHE A 137 -0.30 15.09 -18.65
C PHE A 137 -0.60 16.30 -19.56
N HIS A 138 0.30 17.28 -19.57
CA HIS A 138 0.13 18.54 -20.32
C HIS A 138 1.30 18.76 -21.27
N PRO A 139 1.26 18.20 -22.50
CA PRO A 139 2.30 18.38 -23.49
C PRO A 139 2.33 19.82 -24.04
N ILE A 140 3.47 20.22 -24.58
CA ILE A 140 3.63 21.56 -25.16
C ILE A 140 3.25 21.62 -26.66
N THR A 141 2.88 20.49 -27.25
CA THR A 141 2.40 20.39 -28.63
C THR A 141 1.04 19.69 -28.67
N PRO A 142 0.10 20.13 -29.52
CA PRO A 142 -1.20 19.48 -29.68
C PRO A 142 -1.13 18.14 -30.44
N ASN A 143 -0.06 17.90 -31.20
CA ASN A 143 0.08 16.75 -32.08
C ASN A 143 0.72 15.58 -31.35
N ILE A 144 -0.04 14.93 -30.46
CA ILE A 144 0.46 13.80 -29.69
C ILE A 144 -0.14 12.52 -30.20
N ARG A 145 0.71 11.53 -30.37
CA ARG A 145 0.31 10.17 -30.75
C ARG A 145 0.06 9.34 -29.51
N GLN A 146 -1.21 9.06 -29.25
CA GLN A 146 -1.64 8.21 -28.15
C GLN A 146 -2.57 7.13 -28.67
N VAL A 147 -2.40 5.89 -28.18
CA VAL A 147 -3.24 4.74 -28.57
C VAL A 147 -4.21 4.36 -27.48
N ASP A 148 -3.73 4.20 -26.25
CA ASP A 148 -4.50 3.60 -25.17
C ASP A 148 -5.25 4.62 -24.34
N VAL A 149 -4.56 5.67 -23.90
CA VAL A 149 -5.10 6.72 -23.03
C VAL A 149 -4.89 8.09 -23.65
N PHE A 150 -5.96 8.70 -24.10
CA PHE A 150 -5.89 10.02 -24.69
C PHE A 150 -5.84 11.12 -23.61
N GLY A 151 -4.82 11.97 -23.64
CA GLY A 151 -4.60 13.04 -22.65
C GLY A 151 -4.03 12.57 -21.29
N GLY A 152 -3.93 11.27 -21.05
CA GLY A 152 -3.38 10.70 -19.82
C GLY A 152 -2.02 10.06 -20.01
N TYR A 153 -1.36 9.72 -18.90
CA TYR A 153 -0.13 8.94 -18.96
C TYR A 153 -0.39 7.59 -19.62
N THR A 154 0.23 7.38 -20.76
CA THR A 154 0.38 6.10 -21.42
C THR A 154 1.86 5.88 -21.68
N ALA A 155 2.36 4.67 -21.49
CA ALA A 155 3.79 4.35 -21.44
C ALA A 155 4.56 5.09 -20.32
N ALA A 156 3.92 5.44 -19.18
CA ALA A 156 4.63 6.01 -18.05
C ALA A 156 5.75 5.09 -17.57
N ALA A 157 6.95 5.66 -17.35
CA ALA A 157 8.15 4.89 -17.02
C ALA A 157 9.02 5.59 -15.95
N GLY A 158 9.64 4.78 -15.09
CA GLY A 158 10.45 5.28 -13.99
C GLY A 158 9.62 5.90 -12.85
N HIS A 159 10.26 6.19 -11.74
CA HIS A 159 9.75 6.95 -10.61
C HIS A 159 10.92 7.37 -9.70
N ALA A 160 11.82 8.22 -10.18
CA ALA A 160 12.98 8.63 -9.41
C ALA A 160 12.67 9.83 -8.51
N PHE A 161 13.20 9.84 -7.29
CA PHE A 161 13.06 10.96 -6.38
C PHE A 161 14.26 11.92 -6.43
N ALA A 162 14.03 13.19 -6.11
CA ALA A 162 15.08 14.20 -5.93
C ALA A 162 15.89 13.93 -4.64
N ASN A 163 16.69 12.88 -4.64
CA ASN A 163 17.39 12.35 -3.47
C ASN A 163 18.87 12.79 -3.41
N SER A 164 19.12 14.07 -3.66
CA SER A 164 20.43 14.70 -3.48
C SER A 164 20.28 16.17 -3.11
N ASP A 165 21.35 16.81 -2.65
CA ASP A 165 21.41 18.25 -2.37
C ASP A 165 21.62 19.12 -3.61
N ASN A 166 21.81 18.53 -4.80
CA ASN A 166 21.82 19.20 -6.09
C ASN A 166 20.41 19.63 -6.57
N PHE A 167 19.37 19.42 -5.75
CA PHE A 167 18.02 19.92 -5.97
C PHE A 167 17.65 20.99 -4.95
N PRO A 168 16.70 21.88 -5.29
CA PRO A 168 16.11 22.80 -4.31
C PRO A 168 15.66 22.05 -3.05
N GLU A 169 15.88 22.61 -1.87
CA GLU A 169 15.52 21.97 -0.59
C GLU A 169 14.05 21.53 -0.53
N SER A 170 13.15 22.33 -1.10
CA SER A 170 11.72 21.99 -1.18
C SER A 170 11.40 20.77 -2.05
N TRP A 171 12.37 20.29 -2.86
CA TRP A 171 12.19 19.11 -3.71
C TRP A 171 12.73 17.84 -3.08
N ARG A 172 13.76 17.97 -2.24
CA ARG A 172 14.53 16.84 -1.71
C ARG A 172 13.63 15.84 -0.99
N GLY A 173 13.64 14.59 -1.46
CA GLY A 173 12.83 13.49 -0.94
C GLY A 173 11.32 13.61 -1.15
N LYS A 174 10.82 14.72 -1.77
CA LYS A 174 9.39 15.01 -1.97
C LYS A 174 8.96 15.05 -3.42
N ARG A 175 9.88 15.30 -4.34
CA ARG A 175 9.59 15.37 -5.78
C ARG A 175 10.07 14.11 -6.46
N ALA A 176 9.17 13.54 -7.27
CA ALA A 176 9.44 12.37 -8.08
C ALA A 176 9.34 12.73 -9.58
N PHE A 177 10.15 12.06 -10.38
CA PHE A 177 10.22 12.25 -11.83
C PHE A 177 9.68 11.01 -12.54
N VAL A 178 8.71 11.20 -13.41
CA VAL A 178 8.06 10.12 -14.15
C VAL A 178 8.05 10.47 -15.63
N ALA A 179 8.63 9.61 -16.45
CA ALA A 179 8.68 9.79 -17.89
C ALA A 179 7.32 9.51 -18.54
N GLY A 180 6.95 10.39 -19.48
CA GLY A 180 5.76 10.26 -20.31
C GLY A 180 6.14 10.32 -21.77
N PRO A 181 6.71 9.25 -22.35
CA PRO A 181 7.29 9.28 -23.70
C PRO A 181 6.28 9.61 -24.79
N THR A 182 5.02 9.19 -24.67
CA THR A 182 3.94 9.52 -25.61
C THR A 182 3.55 11.00 -25.60
N GLY A 183 3.85 11.70 -24.50
CA GLY A 183 3.63 13.14 -24.35
C GLY A 183 4.87 13.98 -24.61
N ASN A 184 6.00 13.37 -24.99
CA ASN A 184 7.29 14.03 -25.18
C ASN A 184 7.70 14.84 -23.94
N LEU A 185 7.56 14.26 -22.75
CA LEU A 185 7.73 14.99 -21.49
C LEU A 185 8.29 14.10 -20.35
N LEU A 186 8.86 14.80 -19.36
CA LEU A 186 9.15 14.27 -18.03
C LEU A 186 8.29 15.03 -17.01
N GLY A 187 7.35 14.35 -16.40
CA GLY A 187 6.49 14.92 -15.36
C GLY A 187 7.19 14.94 -14.01
N MET A 188 6.94 15.99 -13.23
CA MET A 188 7.37 16.08 -11.84
C MET A 188 6.16 15.99 -10.91
N PHE A 189 6.23 15.07 -9.99
CA PHE A 189 5.16 14.78 -9.02
C PHE A 189 5.57 15.22 -7.62
N GLU A 190 4.72 15.97 -6.95
CA GLU A 190 4.86 16.31 -5.55
C GLU A 190 4.19 15.23 -4.71
N THR A 191 4.99 14.57 -3.86
CA THR A 191 4.55 13.49 -2.99
C THR A 191 4.53 13.97 -1.55
N SER A 192 3.46 13.68 -0.82
CA SER A 192 3.29 14.02 0.60
C SER A 192 2.55 12.91 1.33
N ARG A 193 2.67 12.89 2.67
CA ARG A 193 1.93 11.96 3.52
C ARG A 193 0.43 12.20 3.43
N ASN A 194 -0.34 11.10 3.45
CA ASN A 194 -1.79 11.11 3.58
C ASN A 194 -2.20 9.93 4.47
N GLY A 195 -2.45 10.22 5.74
CA GLY A 195 -2.60 9.16 6.73
C GLY A 195 -1.36 8.28 6.85
N ALA A 196 -1.54 6.97 6.87
CA ALA A 196 -0.46 5.99 6.88
C ALA A 196 0.21 5.80 5.51
N GLY A 197 -0.42 6.24 4.44
CA GLY A 197 0.09 6.18 3.08
C GLY A 197 0.55 7.53 2.54
N TYR A 198 0.40 7.70 1.22
CA TYR A 198 0.83 8.88 0.48
C TYR A 198 -0.24 9.38 -0.47
N GLN A 199 -0.11 10.64 -0.85
CA GLN A 199 -0.75 11.25 -2.00
C GLN A 199 0.31 11.91 -2.87
N SER A 200 0.01 12.03 -4.15
CA SER A 200 0.89 12.63 -5.14
C SER A 200 0.07 13.47 -6.13
N LYS A 201 0.65 14.55 -6.62
CA LYS A 201 0.04 15.36 -7.69
C LYS A 201 1.10 15.77 -8.71
N ASN A 202 0.73 15.80 -9.98
CA ASN A 202 1.58 16.41 -11.00
C ASN A 202 1.74 17.90 -10.69
N ALA A 203 2.98 18.33 -10.43
CA ALA A 203 3.27 19.73 -10.13
C ALA A 203 3.42 20.55 -11.41
N PHE A 204 4.24 20.03 -12.34
CA PHE A 204 4.41 20.55 -13.71
C PHE A 204 5.23 19.56 -14.54
N GLN A 205 5.38 19.83 -15.84
CA GLN A 205 6.26 19.06 -16.70
C GLN A 205 7.67 19.65 -16.60
N LEU A 206 8.59 18.93 -15.96
CA LEU A 206 9.96 19.40 -15.73
C LEU A 206 10.73 19.57 -17.04
N VAL A 207 10.52 18.64 -17.97
CA VAL A 207 11.03 18.70 -19.34
C VAL A 207 9.87 18.41 -20.28
N ALA A 208 9.74 19.17 -21.34
CA ALA A 208 8.79 18.92 -22.40
C ALA A 208 9.40 19.38 -23.74
N SER A 209 9.09 18.69 -24.83
CA SER A 209 9.65 18.94 -26.15
C SER A 209 8.57 18.97 -27.23
N ALA A 210 8.75 19.82 -28.24
CA ALA A 210 7.99 19.80 -29.48
C ALA A 210 8.60 18.83 -30.50
N ASP A 211 9.79 18.27 -30.23
CA ASP A 211 10.41 17.22 -31.05
C ASP A 211 9.69 15.90 -30.82
N GLU A 212 8.99 15.39 -31.82
CA GLU A 212 8.27 14.11 -31.78
C GLU A 212 9.19 12.90 -31.50
N TRP A 213 10.50 13.06 -31.68
CA TRP A 213 11.49 12.03 -31.38
C TRP A 213 11.94 12.01 -29.93
N PHE A 214 11.60 13.04 -29.14
CA PHE A 214 11.88 13.05 -27.71
C PHE A 214 10.94 12.09 -26.97
N SER A 215 11.50 10.99 -26.50
CA SER A 215 10.76 9.90 -25.86
C SER A 215 11.49 9.42 -24.60
N PRO A 216 11.42 10.20 -23.51
CA PRO A 216 12.11 9.82 -22.27
C PRO A 216 11.49 8.55 -21.69
N VAL A 217 12.33 7.58 -21.32
CA VAL A 217 11.91 6.27 -20.79
C VAL A 217 12.46 5.97 -19.40
N ALA A 218 13.42 6.77 -18.93
CA ALA A 218 13.89 6.71 -17.55
C ALA A 218 14.48 8.07 -17.14
N ALA A 219 14.41 8.34 -15.85
CA ALA A 219 15.10 9.46 -15.22
C ALA A 219 15.65 8.99 -13.88
N GLU A 220 16.92 9.33 -13.58
CA GLU A 220 17.63 8.87 -12.39
C GLU A 220 18.54 9.96 -11.84
N VAL A 221 18.69 10.00 -10.52
CA VAL A 221 19.71 10.83 -9.87
C VAL A 221 21.05 10.10 -9.95
N GLY A 222 21.98 10.69 -10.68
CA GLY A 222 23.30 10.10 -10.93
C GLY A 222 24.29 10.27 -9.77
N PRO A 223 25.52 9.75 -9.92
CA PRO A 223 26.56 9.88 -8.91
C PRO A 223 26.99 11.33 -8.65
N ASP A 224 26.79 12.22 -9.63
CA ASP A 224 27.01 13.66 -9.51
C ASP A 224 25.85 14.41 -8.83
N GLY A 225 24.82 13.70 -8.36
CA GLY A 225 23.66 14.29 -7.72
C GLY A 225 22.65 14.98 -8.63
N ASN A 226 22.89 15.03 -9.93
CA ASN A 226 22.01 15.64 -10.91
C ASN A 226 21.06 14.64 -11.55
N LEU A 227 20.02 15.14 -12.23
CA LEU A 227 19.03 14.28 -12.89
C LEU A 227 19.52 13.89 -14.29
N TRP A 228 19.65 12.62 -14.54
CA TRP A 228 19.96 12.05 -15.84
C TRP A 228 18.71 11.47 -16.47
N ILE A 229 18.48 11.75 -17.77
CA ILE A 229 17.28 11.36 -18.50
C ILE A 229 17.72 10.52 -19.70
N SER A 230 17.22 9.32 -19.79
CA SER A 230 17.41 8.43 -20.95
C SER A 230 16.26 8.67 -21.93
N ASP A 231 16.59 9.12 -23.12
CA ASP A 231 15.66 9.36 -24.21
C ASP A 231 15.83 8.28 -25.28
N TRP A 232 14.77 7.51 -25.51
CA TRP A 232 14.77 6.42 -26.47
C TRP A 232 14.95 6.91 -27.93
N TYR A 233 14.72 8.18 -28.19
CA TYR A 233 14.75 8.74 -29.53
C TYR A 233 13.86 7.98 -30.50
N ASN A 234 12.59 7.88 -30.17
CA ASN A 234 11.66 7.08 -30.95
C ASN A 234 10.28 7.73 -31.00
N PHE A 235 9.87 8.03 -32.20
CA PHE A 235 8.58 8.63 -32.48
C PHE A 235 7.39 7.63 -32.38
N ILE A 236 7.64 6.32 -32.43
CA ILE A 236 6.66 5.29 -32.28
C ILE A 236 6.90 4.58 -30.94
N ILE A 237 6.17 5.00 -29.93
CA ILE A 237 6.31 4.46 -28.57
C ILE A 237 5.63 3.11 -28.42
N GLN A 238 4.43 2.97 -28.98
CA GLN A 238 3.61 1.80 -28.78
C GLN A 238 3.86 0.70 -29.81
N HIS A 239 3.55 -0.53 -29.44
CA HIS A 239 3.68 -1.68 -30.33
C HIS A 239 2.55 -1.79 -31.35
N ASN A 240 1.42 -1.11 -31.14
CA ASN A 240 0.28 -1.05 -32.07
C ASN A 240 0.36 0.21 -32.96
N PRO A 241 -0.20 0.19 -34.19
CA PRO A 241 -0.34 1.39 -35.01
C PRO A 241 -1.33 2.39 -34.39
N THR A 242 -1.13 3.68 -34.71
CA THR A 242 -2.00 4.75 -34.25
C THR A 242 -2.42 5.63 -35.43
N PRO A 243 -3.68 5.66 -35.84
CA PRO A 243 -4.77 4.75 -35.43
C PRO A 243 -4.59 3.32 -36.01
N ASN A 244 -5.13 2.33 -35.35
CA ASN A 244 -5.21 0.98 -35.89
C ASN A 244 -6.42 0.82 -36.83
N ASP A 245 -6.56 -0.36 -37.45
CA ASP A 245 -7.64 -0.67 -38.41
C ASP A 245 -9.03 -0.51 -37.80
N ASN A 246 -9.22 -0.84 -36.54
CA ASN A 246 -10.49 -0.69 -35.82
C ASN A 246 -10.83 0.80 -35.51
N ARG A 247 -9.88 1.70 -35.70
CA ARG A 247 -10.03 3.13 -35.41
C ARG A 247 -9.77 4.01 -36.63
N GLY A 248 -10.03 3.46 -37.82
CA GLY A 248 -9.89 4.18 -39.09
C GLY A 248 -8.45 4.30 -39.64
N GLY A 249 -7.52 3.51 -39.08
CA GLY A 249 -6.14 3.39 -39.55
C GLY A 249 -5.93 2.16 -40.44
N TYR A 250 -4.85 1.44 -40.20
CA TYR A 250 -4.47 0.28 -40.99
C TYR A 250 -4.09 -0.92 -40.09
N ALA A 251 -4.26 -2.14 -40.62
CA ALA A 251 -3.79 -3.36 -39.97
C ALA A 251 -2.26 -3.39 -39.97
N ALA A 252 -1.65 -3.53 -38.79
CA ALA A 252 -0.21 -3.63 -38.68
C ALA A 252 0.25 -5.09 -38.77
N LYS A 253 1.43 -5.27 -39.36
CA LYS A 253 2.18 -6.51 -39.28
C LYS A 253 3.07 -6.45 -38.05
N ASN A 254 2.85 -7.35 -37.10
CA ASN A 254 3.69 -7.45 -35.92
C ASN A 254 4.94 -8.27 -36.20
N GLY A 255 6.05 -7.81 -35.70
CA GLY A 255 7.34 -8.48 -35.69
C GLY A 255 7.62 -9.22 -34.38
N LYS A 256 8.89 -9.50 -34.16
CA LYS A 256 9.38 -10.12 -32.92
C LYS A 256 9.00 -9.26 -31.70
N GLY A 257 8.56 -9.92 -30.64
CA GLY A 257 8.19 -9.25 -29.40
C GLY A 257 6.93 -8.36 -29.51
N ASN A 258 6.02 -8.73 -30.39
CA ASN A 258 4.72 -8.06 -30.62
C ASN A 258 4.79 -6.61 -31.13
N ALA A 259 5.98 -6.10 -31.48
CA ALA A 259 6.12 -4.75 -31.99
C ALA A 259 5.73 -4.67 -33.47
N HIS A 260 4.83 -3.77 -33.87
CA HIS A 260 4.48 -3.63 -35.28
C HIS A 260 5.67 -3.12 -36.09
N ILE A 261 5.81 -3.66 -37.29
CA ILE A 261 6.90 -3.32 -38.21
C ILE A 261 6.60 -1.96 -38.83
N ASN A 262 7.49 -1.01 -38.61
CA ASN A 262 7.39 0.33 -39.14
C ASN A 262 8.80 0.88 -39.46
N PRO A 263 9.05 1.44 -40.68
CA PRO A 263 10.34 1.95 -41.06
C PRO A 263 10.78 3.16 -40.21
N ASN A 264 9.84 3.86 -39.57
CA ASN A 264 10.13 5.01 -38.73
C ASN A 264 10.54 4.63 -37.29
N ARG A 265 10.68 3.34 -36.98
CA ARG A 265 11.28 2.92 -35.70
C ARG A 265 12.78 3.05 -35.79
N ASP A 266 13.34 4.01 -35.08
CA ASP A 266 14.79 4.12 -34.92
C ASP A 266 15.33 2.96 -34.07
N ARG A 267 16.49 2.44 -34.44
CA ARG A 267 17.18 1.32 -33.77
C ARG A 267 18.66 1.60 -33.57
N GLN A 268 19.14 2.78 -33.90
CA GLN A 268 20.55 3.14 -33.91
C GLN A 268 20.88 4.32 -33.01
N HIS A 269 19.90 5.15 -32.67
CA HIS A 269 20.10 6.35 -31.92
C HIS A 269 19.42 6.29 -30.54
N GLY A 270 19.93 7.07 -29.63
CA GLY A 270 19.42 7.39 -28.32
C GLY A 270 20.05 8.69 -27.85
N ARG A 271 19.44 9.31 -26.87
CA ARG A 271 19.97 10.55 -26.28
C ARG A 271 19.99 10.43 -24.77
N ILE A 272 20.98 11.04 -24.15
CA ILE A 272 21.06 11.18 -22.69
C ILE A 272 21.16 12.65 -22.37
N TYR A 273 20.25 13.12 -21.53
CA TYR A 273 20.24 14.48 -21.01
C TYR A 273 20.65 14.47 -19.54
N ARG A 274 21.37 15.50 -19.15
CA ARG A 274 21.70 15.81 -17.75
C ARG A 274 21.07 17.13 -17.40
N LEU A 275 20.18 17.13 -16.41
CA LEU A 275 19.53 18.33 -15.92
C LEU A 275 20.23 18.80 -14.64
N VAL A 276 20.73 20.02 -14.66
CA VAL A 276 21.47 20.63 -13.56
C VAL A 276 20.71 21.86 -13.09
N TRP A 277 20.50 21.98 -11.78
CA TRP A 277 20.00 23.20 -11.17
C TRP A 277 21.14 24.23 -11.14
N ASP A 278 20.86 25.47 -11.56
CA ASP A 278 21.85 26.57 -11.66
C ASP A 278 22.48 26.98 -10.33
N LYS A 279 21.86 26.60 -9.20
CA LYS A 279 22.35 26.79 -7.84
C LYS A 279 22.79 25.52 -7.16
N ALA A 280 22.93 24.43 -7.92
CA ALA A 280 23.46 23.21 -7.37
C ALA A 280 24.89 23.42 -6.85
N PRO A 281 25.26 22.83 -5.73
CA PRO A 281 26.66 22.84 -5.29
C PRO A 281 27.53 22.16 -6.33
N ASP A 282 28.78 22.60 -6.45
CA ASP A 282 29.78 21.87 -7.26
C ASP A 282 29.93 20.47 -6.67
N SER A 283 29.66 19.46 -7.47
CA SER A 283 29.79 18.05 -7.09
C SER A 283 30.81 17.34 -7.95
N GLU A 284 31.86 16.88 -7.33
CA GLU A 284 32.80 15.97 -7.97
C GLU A 284 32.24 14.54 -7.93
N ILE A 285 32.40 13.83 -9.06
CA ILE A 285 32.11 12.39 -9.07
C ILE A 285 33.25 11.70 -8.32
N LYS A 286 32.93 11.15 -7.16
CA LYS A 286 33.85 10.37 -6.34
C LYS A 286 33.82 8.89 -6.72
N SER A 287 34.81 8.16 -6.25
CA SER A 287 34.82 6.69 -6.36
C SER A 287 34.95 6.10 -4.96
N LEU A 288 34.16 5.07 -4.67
CA LEU A 288 34.28 4.24 -3.48
C LEU A 288 35.00 2.91 -3.77
N ALA A 289 35.58 2.76 -4.94
CA ALA A 289 36.40 1.59 -5.27
C ALA A 289 37.65 1.58 -4.37
N GLY A 290 37.84 0.51 -3.61
CA GLY A 290 38.96 0.40 -2.66
C GLY A 290 38.85 1.27 -1.41
N ALA A 291 37.71 1.91 -1.19
CA ALA A 291 37.48 2.76 -0.01
C ALA A 291 37.67 2.00 1.32
N SER A 292 38.24 2.67 2.30
CA SER A 292 38.39 2.17 3.67
C SER A 292 37.00 2.04 4.34
N ASN A 293 36.95 1.29 5.44
CA ASN A 293 35.73 1.19 6.24
C ASN A 293 35.26 2.56 6.75
N GLU A 294 36.18 3.45 7.09
CA GLU A 294 35.86 4.80 7.57
C GLU A 294 35.23 5.67 6.49
N GLU A 295 35.77 5.64 5.26
CA GLU A 295 35.20 6.33 4.10
C GLU A 295 33.81 5.78 3.74
N LEU A 296 33.62 4.45 3.79
CA LEU A 296 32.31 3.83 3.57
C LEU A 296 31.29 4.22 4.65
N LEU A 297 31.68 4.21 5.92
CA LEU A 297 30.85 4.66 7.03
C LEU A 297 30.42 6.13 6.88
N TRP A 298 31.36 7.00 6.47
CA TRP A 298 31.04 8.40 6.19
C TRP A 298 30.04 8.52 5.03
N ALA A 299 30.23 7.74 3.97
CA ALA A 299 29.35 7.76 2.80
C ALA A 299 27.94 7.23 3.06
N LEU A 300 27.67 6.47 4.14
CA LEU A 300 26.29 6.12 4.56
C LEU A 300 25.47 7.37 4.93
N GLY A 301 26.10 8.48 5.26
CA GLY A 301 25.46 9.77 5.57
C GLY A 301 25.43 10.76 4.41
N ASP A 302 25.88 10.38 3.21
CA ASP A 302 25.94 11.26 2.06
C ASP A 302 24.60 11.87 1.67
N SER A 303 24.57 13.09 1.20
CA SER A 303 23.35 13.76 0.73
C SER A 303 22.72 13.07 -0.48
N ASN A 304 23.56 12.45 -1.35
CA ASN A 304 23.14 11.71 -2.52
C ASN A 304 22.86 10.24 -2.18
N GLN A 305 21.63 9.79 -2.40
CA GLN A 305 21.22 8.40 -2.15
C GLN A 305 22.07 7.37 -2.93
N PHE A 306 22.57 7.74 -4.12
CA PHE A 306 23.44 6.89 -4.91
C PHE A 306 24.65 6.42 -4.09
N TRP A 307 25.31 7.35 -3.40
CA TRP A 307 26.50 7.05 -2.61
C TRP A 307 26.16 6.29 -1.33
N ARG A 308 25.05 6.61 -0.66
CA ARG A 308 24.60 5.87 0.53
C ARG A 308 24.35 4.40 0.23
N LEU A 309 23.60 4.11 -0.84
CA LEU A 309 23.31 2.73 -1.27
C LEU A 309 24.58 2.01 -1.75
N THR A 310 25.48 2.72 -2.44
CA THR A 310 26.77 2.16 -2.87
C THR A 310 27.63 1.78 -1.67
N ALA A 311 27.75 2.65 -0.68
CA ALA A 311 28.52 2.37 0.54
C ALA A 311 27.93 1.20 1.34
N GLN A 312 26.61 1.19 1.54
CA GLN A 312 25.89 0.08 2.18
C GLN A 312 26.21 -1.25 1.49
N ARG A 313 26.05 -1.28 0.16
CA ARG A 313 26.35 -2.46 -0.64
C ARG A 313 27.80 -2.91 -0.49
N LEU A 314 28.77 -2.00 -0.56
CA LEU A 314 30.20 -2.33 -0.44
C LEU A 314 30.55 -2.87 0.94
N LEU A 315 29.92 -2.36 2.00
CA LEU A 315 30.08 -2.88 3.36
C LEU A 315 29.51 -4.30 3.49
N VAL A 316 28.31 -4.54 2.98
CA VAL A 316 27.64 -5.84 3.05
C VAL A 316 28.31 -6.87 2.15
N ASP A 317 28.55 -6.55 0.87
CA ASP A 317 29.17 -7.46 -0.11
C ASP A 317 30.63 -7.78 0.26
N GLY A 318 31.34 -6.78 0.77
CA GLY A 318 32.71 -6.93 1.27
C GLY A 318 32.81 -7.62 2.62
N LYS A 319 31.68 -8.00 3.24
CA LYS A 319 31.63 -8.63 4.58
C LYS A 319 32.48 -7.88 5.60
N LYS A 320 32.35 -6.54 5.64
CA LYS A 320 33.19 -5.63 6.46
C LYS A 320 32.82 -5.73 7.95
N ILE A 321 33.13 -6.86 8.57
CA ILE A 321 32.79 -7.16 9.97
C ILE A 321 33.49 -6.20 10.93
N GLU A 322 34.65 -5.69 10.60
CA GLU A 322 35.41 -4.73 11.40
C GLU A 322 34.67 -3.39 11.57
N ALA A 323 33.71 -3.09 10.71
CA ALA A 323 32.89 -1.87 10.80
C ALA A 323 31.71 -1.99 11.79
N VAL A 324 31.41 -3.18 12.31
CA VAL A 324 30.19 -3.48 13.09
C VAL A 324 30.01 -2.53 14.28
N GLU A 325 31.02 -2.32 15.09
CA GLU A 325 30.90 -1.44 16.28
C GLU A 325 30.64 0.02 15.88
N SER A 326 31.27 0.50 14.80
CA SER A 326 31.04 1.84 14.27
C SER A 326 29.64 1.97 13.66
N LEU A 327 29.12 0.92 13.03
CA LEU A 327 27.75 0.87 12.52
C LEU A 327 26.73 0.91 13.66
N ARG A 328 26.93 0.15 14.76
CA ARG A 328 26.09 0.21 15.96
C ARG A 328 26.03 1.61 16.55
N ALA A 329 27.20 2.24 16.67
CA ALA A 329 27.29 3.62 17.15
C ALA A 329 26.57 4.60 16.22
N LEU A 330 26.59 4.37 14.89
CA LEU A 330 25.94 5.21 13.89
C LEU A 330 24.41 5.09 13.93
N VAL A 331 23.85 3.91 14.23
CA VAL A 331 22.40 3.72 14.43
C VAL A 331 21.87 4.64 15.54
N GLY A 332 22.65 4.88 16.59
CA GLY A 332 22.27 5.77 17.69
C GLY A 332 22.40 7.28 17.38
N LYS A 333 22.91 7.67 16.21
CA LYS A 333 23.10 9.08 15.85
C LYS A 333 21.92 9.62 15.03
N PRO A 334 21.65 10.94 15.11
CA PRO A 334 20.66 11.55 14.23
C PRO A 334 21.15 11.56 12.77
N GLY A 335 20.19 11.52 11.84
CA GLY A 335 20.47 11.64 10.42
C GLY A 335 20.19 10.37 9.61
N ILE A 336 20.33 10.49 8.29
CA ILE A 336 19.97 9.43 7.34
C ILE A 336 20.94 8.24 7.41
N GLY A 337 22.18 8.48 7.81
CA GLY A 337 23.20 7.44 7.99
C GLY A 337 22.80 6.35 8.98
N ALA A 338 22.00 6.68 9.99
CA ALA A 338 21.49 5.69 10.95
C ALA A 338 20.62 4.62 10.30
N ILE A 339 19.83 4.98 9.29
CA ILE A 339 18.96 4.05 8.55
C ILE A 339 19.82 3.08 7.74
N HIS A 340 20.80 3.61 7.03
CA HIS A 340 21.73 2.80 6.22
C HIS A 340 22.62 1.91 7.10
N ALA A 341 23.04 2.40 8.28
CA ALA A 341 23.79 1.61 9.25
C ALA A 341 22.97 0.43 9.80
N LEU A 342 21.69 0.65 10.13
CA LEU A 342 20.77 -0.40 10.55
C LEU A 342 20.71 -1.52 9.49
N TRP A 343 20.42 -1.17 8.24
CA TRP A 343 20.33 -2.14 7.15
C TRP A 343 21.67 -2.76 6.76
N THR A 344 22.79 -2.05 7.00
CA THR A 344 24.13 -2.64 6.84
C THR A 344 24.37 -3.73 7.88
N LEU A 345 24.00 -3.47 9.14
CA LEU A 345 24.11 -4.47 10.22
C LEU A 345 23.22 -5.68 9.95
N ASP A 346 22.00 -5.45 9.46
CA ASP A 346 21.10 -6.52 9.06
C ASP A 346 21.70 -7.37 7.94
N GLY A 347 22.16 -6.76 6.85
CA GLY A 347 22.79 -7.43 5.72
C GLY A 347 24.08 -8.17 6.05
N LEU A 348 24.79 -7.75 7.10
CA LEU A 348 25.96 -8.46 7.66
C LEU A 348 25.57 -9.59 8.62
N GLY A 349 24.28 -9.72 9.01
CA GLY A 349 23.81 -10.62 10.04
C GLY A 349 24.33 -10.24 11.43
N LYS A 350 24.55 -8.95 11.70
CA LYS A 350 25.13 -8.40 12.91
C LYS A 350 24.24 -7.39 13.65
N LEU A 351 22.98 -7.27 13.25
CA LEU A 351 21.98 -6.49 13.97
C LEU A 351 21.54 -7.26 15.23
N ASP A 352 22.13 -6.89 16.37
CA ASP A 352 21.79 -7.48 17.65
C ASP A 352 20.50 -6.87 18.25
N ALA A 353 19.90 -7.58 19.22
CA ALA A 353 18.63 -7.19 19.82
C ALA A 353 18.67 -5.82 20.54
N ASP A 354 19.80 -5.42 21.14
CA ASP A 354 19.90 -4.15 21.83
C ASP A 354 19.99 -2.99 20.84
N THR A 355 20.81 -3.12 19.80
CA THR A 355 20.88 -2.13 18.71
C THR A 355 19.54 -2.01 18.01
N HIS A 356 18.85 -3.13 17.75
CA HIS A 356 17.54 -3.16 17.13
C HIS A 356 16.49 -2.47 18.02
N ARG A 357 16.45 -2.80 19.31
CA ARG A 357 15.55 -2.14 20.29
C ARG A 357 15.79 -0.63 20.35
N ASN A 358 17.04 -0.19 20.36
CA ASN A 358 17.38 1.25 20.37
C ASN A 358 16.86 1.94 19.10
N ALA A 359 16.95 1.30 17.94
CA ALA A 359 16.39 1.81 16.69
C ALA A 359 14.86 1.91 16.74
N LEU A 360 14.17 0.89 17.29
CA LEU A 360 12.71 0.88 17.49
C LEU A 360 12.23 1.96 18.47
N LEU A 361 13.06 2.39 19.41
CA LEU A 361 12.77 3.44 20.40
C LEU A 361 13.26 4.82 19.97
N SER A 362 13.84 4.96 18.79
CA SER A 362 14.38 6.23 18.29
C SER A 362 13.32 7.34 18.24
N THR A 363 13.73 8.58 18.48
CA THR A 363 12.88 9.75 18.23
C THR A 363 12.57 9.99 16.75
N ASN A 364 13.40 9.44 15.85
CA ASN A 364 13.20 9.53 14.40
C ASN A 364 12.20 8.45 13.92
N PRO A 365 10.99 8.80 13.48
CA PRO A 365 9.99 7.83 13.03
C PRO A 365 10.44 7.03 11.80
N VAL A 366 11.30 7.61 10.95
CA VAL A 366 11.84 6.91 9.77
C VAL A 366 12.77 5.78 10.20
N LEU A 367 13.61 6.01 11.21
CA LEU A 367 14.46 4.94 11.76
C LEU A 367 13.62 3.85 12.44
N ARG A 368 12.61 4.24 13.26
CA ARG A 368 11.69 3.25 13.86
C ARG A 368 11.00 2.39 12.81
N ARG A 369 10.49 3.01 11.73
CA ARG A 369 9.84 2.29 10.62
C ARG A 369 10.77 1.31 9.93
N ASN A 370 12.01 1.70 9.67
CA ASN A 370 13.00 0.81 9.07
C ASN A 370 13.41 -0.30 10.05
N ALA A 371 13.50 -0.01 11.33
CA ALA A 371 13.73 -1.04 12.35
C ALA A 371 12.58 -2.06 12.43
N VAL A 372 11.32 -1.62 12.27
CA VAL A 372 10.18 -2.53 12.17
C VAL A 372 10.30 -3.44 10.94
N ARG A 373 10.72 -2.88 9.79
CA ARG A 373 10.90 -3.68 8.55
C ARG A 373 12.05 -4.68 8.62
N ALA A 374 13.02 -4.44 9.47
CA ALA A 374 14.17 -5.30 9.72
C ALA A 374 13.91 -6.34 10.84
N LEU A 375 12.69 -6.42 11.39
CA LEU A 375 12.37 -7.39 12.44
C LEU A 375 12.50 -8.82 11.93
N PRO A 376 13.15 -9.72 12.69
CA PRO A 376 13.06 -11.15 12.41
C PRO A 376 11.59 -11.60 12.50
N LEU A 377 11.15 -12.42 11.54
CA LEU A 377 9.76 -12.88 11.49
C LEU A 377 9.54 -14.13 12.34
N ASP A 378 9.94 -14.07 13.62
CA ASP A 378 9.85 -15.11 14.63
C ASP A 378 9.44 -14.53 15.99
N ASP A 379 9.48 -15.34 17.06
CA ASP A 379 9.11 -14.94 18.41
C ASP A 379 9.97 -13.79 18.95
N SER A 380 11.24 -13.69 18.54
CA SER A 380 12.11 -12.58 18.96
C SER A 380 11.68 -11.24 18.38
N GLY A 381 11.19 -11.23 17.13
CA GLY A 381 10.60 -10.06 16.51
C GLY A 381 9.26 -9.69 17.14
N VAL A 382 8.46 -10.66 17.53
CA VAL A 382 7.22 -10.45 18.31
C VAL A 382 7.53 -9.75 19.63
N ASP A 383 8.55 -10.21 20.36
CA ASP A 383 8.97 -9.59 21.60
C ASP A 383 9.44 -8.14 21.41
N LEU A 384 10.25 -7.88 20.38
CA LEU A 384 10.78 -6.56 20.07
C LEU A 384 9.67 -5.56 19.69
N ILE A 385 8.72 -5.96 18.86
CA ILE A 385 7.63 -5.08 18.41
C ILE A 385 6.72 -4.68 19.57
N PHE A 386 6.44 -5.60 20.48
CA PHE A 386 5.61 -5.30 21.66
C PHE A 386 6.36 -4.48 22.71
N GLN A 387 7.60 -4.81 23.00
CA GLN A 387 8.42 -4.06 23.95
C GLN A 387 8.65 -2.60 23.53
N SER A 388 8.76 -2.35 22.23
CA SER A 388 8.96 -0.99 21.70
C SER A 388 7.69 -0.15 21.65
N GLY A 389 6.51 -0.79 21.59
CA GLY A 389 5.21 -0.09 21.49
C GLY A 389 4.94 0.52 20.12
N VAL A 390 5.71 0.24 19.08
CA VAL A 390 5.55 0.80 17.70
C VAL A 390 4.22 0.44 17.06
N ILE A 391 3.51 -0.56 17.56
CA ILE A 391 2.14 -0.88 17.13
C ILE A 391 1.16 0.28 17.39
N ASN A 392 1.49 1.20 18.31
CA ASN A 392 0.72 2.41 18.63
C ASN A 392 1.48 3.68 18.25
N ASP A 393 2.41 3.61 17.31
CA ASP A 393 3.23 4.75 16.91
C ASP A 393 2.36 5.94 16.45
N SER A 394 2.74 7.15 16.83
CA SER A 394 2.08 8.37 16.39
C SER A 394 2.32 8.67 14.90
N ASP A 395 3.45 8.21 14.34
CA ASP A 395 3.69 8.22 12.89
C ASP A 395 2.92 7.05 12.26
N LEU A 396 1.86 7.36 11.53
CA LEU A 396 0.96 6.34 10.98
C LEU A 396 1.64 5.42 9.94
N THR A 397 2.68 5.88 9.26
CA THR A 397 3.42 5.02 8.32
C THR A 397 4.33 4.03 9.05
N THR A 398 4.88 4.42 10.20
CA THR A 398 5.56 3.49 11.12
C THR A 398 4.58 2.47 11.68
N ARG A 399 3.38 2.92 12.09
CA ARG A 399 2.30 2.03 12.53
C ARG A 399 1.87 1.06 11.42
N LEU A 400 1.78 1.53 10.17
CA LEU A 400 1.50 0.66 9.02
C LEU A 400 2.56 -0.44 8.87
N ALA A 401 3.84 -0.09 8.96
CA ALA A 401 4.90 -1.09 8.91
C ALA A 401 4.77 -2.12 10.05
N ALA A 402 4.41 -1.68 11.26
CA ALA A 402 4.15 -2.57 12.38
C ALA A 402 2.97 -3.53 12.10
N PHE A 403 1.88 -3.05 11.53
CA PHE A 403 0.73 -3.90 11.20
C PHE A 403 1.03 -4.89 10.07
N VAL A 404 1.86 -4.50 9.09
CA VAL A 404 2.38 -5.40 8.07
C VAL A 404 3.24 -6.49 8.71
N ALA A 405 4.10 -6.16 9.69
CA ALA A 405 4.89 -7.13 10.43
C ALA A 405 4.00 -8.10 11.23
N LEU A 406 2.95 -7.58 11.93
CA LEU A 406 1.98 -8.42 12.63
C LEU A 406 1.34 -9.45 11.68
N ALA A 407 1.01 -9.07 10.45
CA ALA A 407 0.45 -9.98 9.45
C ALA A 407 1.45 -11.03 8.92
N GLN A 408 2.76 -10.82 9.13
CA GLN A 408 3.80 -11.74 8.68
C GLN A 408 4.29 -12.70 9.78
N PHE A 409 4.20 -12.33 11.05
CA PHE A 409 4.62 -13.17 12.17
C PHE A 409 3.92 -14.54 12.19
N PRO A 410 4.54 -15.56 12.80
CA PRO A 410 3.88 -16.81 13.11
C PRO A 410 2.61 -16.59 13.95
N THR A 411 1.61 -17.45 13.75
CA THR A 411 0.35 -17.36 14.49
C THR A 411 0.59 -17.54 15.98
N SER A 412 0.18 -16.56 16.80
CA SER A 412 0.35 -16.58 18.24
C SER A 412 -0.77 -15.82 18.96
N GLU A 413 -1.11 -16.24 20.18
CA GLU A 413 -2.13 -15.58 20.99
C GLU A 413 -1.78 -14.11 21.34
N PRO A 414 -0.52 -13.76 21.69
CA PRO A 414 -0.17 -12.36 21.92
C PRO A 414 -0.44 -11.46 20.70
N VAL A 415 -0.10 -11.91 19.50
CA VAL A 415 -0.36 -11.15 18.28
C VAL A 415 -1.87 -11.09 18.00
N LYS A 416 -2.60 -12.18 18.15
CA LYS A 416 -4.06 -12.22 18.01
C LYS A 416 -4.75 -11.18 18.91
N ASN A 417 -4.41 -11.17 20.20
CA ASN A 417 -4.99 -10.24 21.17
C ASN A 417 -4.67 -8.77 20.84
N ALA A 418 -3.41 -8.49 20.43
CA ALA A 418 -3.01 -7.17 20.01
C ALA A 418 -3.78 -6.70 18.77
N VAL A 419 -3.91 -7.55 17.75
CA VAL A 419 -4.65 -7.24 16.52
C VAL A 419 -6.12 -6.98 16.83
N THR A 420 -6.75 -7.78 17.69
CA THR A 420 -8.12 -7.58 18.17
C THR A 420 -8.29 -6.20 18.82
N SER A 421 -7.38 -5.83 19.71
CA SER A 421 -7.40 -4.52 20.37
C SER A 421 -7.21 -3.36 19.40
N LEU A 422 -6.20 -3.45 18.52
CA LEU A 422 -5.86 -2.43 17.53
C LEU A 422 -6.98 -2.21 16.52
N GLY A 423 -7.79 -3.25 16.22
CA GLY A 423 -8.94 -3.19 15.34
C GLY A 423 -10.07 -2.31 15.86
N ASN A 424 -10.11 -2.03 17.17
CA ASN A 424 -11.11 -1.16 17.80
C ASN A 424 -10.69 0.32 17.87
N ASP A 425 -9.44 0.64 17.50
CA ASP A 425 -8.94 2.02 17.47
C ASP A 425 -9.53 2.78 16.27
N GLU A 426 -10.16 3.93 16.53
CA GLU A 426 -10.85 4.73 15.52
C GLU A 426 -9.89 5.26 14.43
N VAL A 427 -8.66 5.60 14.78
CA VAL A 427 -7.64 6.05 13.83
C VAL A 427 -7.28 4.92 12.87
N ASN A 428 -7.10 3.70 13.41
CA ASN A 428 -6.78 2.52 12.62
C ASN A 428 -7.92 2.10 11.69
N GLN A 429 -9.18 2.27 12.14
CA GLN A 429 -10.37 1.97 11.33
C GLN A 429 -10.58 2.98 10.20
N LYS A 430 -10.31 4.27 10.44
CA LYS A 430 -10.53 5.36 9.49
C LYS A 430 -9.44 5.44 8.41
N ASP A 431 -8.24 4.99 8.70
CA ASP A 431 -7.15 4.97 7.74
C ASP A 431 -7.22 3.70 6.88
N GLU A 432 -7.31 3.85 5.57
CA GLU A 432 -7.48 2.72 4.64
C GLU A 432 -6.30 1.74 4.64
N TRP A 433 -5.07 2.24 4.84
CA TRP A 433 -3.86 1.42 4.87
C TRP A 433 -3.76 0.64 6.17
N LEU A 434 -3.99 1.32 7.31
CA LEU A 434 -3.96 0.69 8.63
C LEU A 434 -5.06 -0.36 8.75
N SER A 435 -6.29 -0.02 8.35
CA SER A 435 -7.43 -0.94 8.36
C SER A 435 -7.17 -2.19 7.52
N ALA A 436 -6.60 -2.03 6.32
CA ALA A 436 -6.30 -3.17 5.45
C ALA A 436 -5.17 -4.07 5.99
N ALA A 437 -4.12 -3.49 6.57
CA ALA A 437 -3.04 -4.27 7.17
C ALA A 437 -3.51 -5.03 8.41
N LEU A 438 -4.35 -4.40 9.26
CA LEU A 438 -4.97 -5.07 10.40
C LEU A 438 -5.93 -6.18 9.99
N ASP A 439 -6.75 -5.99 8.94
CA ASP A 439 -7.61 -7.04 8.40
C ASP A 439 -6.81 -8.26 7.93
N ALA A 440 -5.65 -8.02 7.31
CA ALA A 440 -4.73 -9.08 6.92
C ALA A 440 -4.15 -9.83 8.14
N ALA A 441 -3.70 -9.09 9.16
CA ALA A 441 -3.19 -9.64 10.41
C ALA A 441 -4.29 -10.41 11.17
N GLY A 442 -5.51 -9.86 11.23
CA GLY A 442 -6.66 -10.49 11.85
C GLY A 442 -7.00 -11.84 11.22
N LYS A 443 -7.01 -11.91 9.90
CA LYS A 443 -7.22 -13.17 9.17
C LYS A 443 -6.11 -14.18 9.42
N LYS A 444 -4.87 -13.74 9.44
CA LYS A 444 -3.70 -14.60 9.71
C LYS A 444 -3.77 -15.24 11.09
N HIS A 445 -4.08 -14.42 12.11
CA HIS A 445 -4.08 -14.85 13.52
C HIS A 445 -5.44 -15.32 14.01
N GLN A 446 -6.46 -15.41 13.14
CA GLN A 446 -7.84 -15.79 13.51
C GLN A 446 -8.40 -14.92 14.64
N ALA A 447 -8.09 -13.61 14.60
CA ALA A 447 -8.56 -12.65 15.56
C ALA A 447 -10.07 -12.42 15.41
N GLU A 448 -10.82 -12.62 16.46
CA GLU A 448 -12.30 -12.58 16.47
C GLU A 448 -12.87 -11.22 16.05
N ALA A 449 -12.14 -10.13 16.32
CA ALA A 449 -12.58 -8.77 16.01
C ALA A 449 -12.86 -8.53 14.51
N PHE A 450 -12.33 -9.35 13.62
CA PHE A 450 -12.52 -9.20 12.17
C PHE A 450 -13.51 -10.21 11.57
N SER A 451 -13.87 -11.27 12.30
CA SER A 451 -14.82 -12.28 11.82
C SER A 451 -16.24 -12.14 12.37
N ASP A 452 -16.43 -11.54 13.56
CA ASP A 452 -17.68 -11.60 14.32
C ASP A 452 -18.10 -10.29 15.00
N LEU A 453 -17.71 -9.12 14.49
CA LEU A 453 -18.37 -7.90 14.91
C LEU A 453 -19.83 -7.99 14.45
N GLU A 454 -20.73 -8.10 15.41
CA GLU A 454 -22.14 -7.82 15.14
C GLU A 454 -22.26 -6.34 14.81
N TYR A 455 -22.85 -6.06 13.67
CA TYR A 455 -23.12 -4.70 13.26
C TYR A 455 -24.61 -4.44 13.40
N GLN A 456 -24.94 -3.33 14.02
CA GLN A 456 -26.29 -2.81 13.99
C GLN A 456 -26.48 -2.01 12.70
N GLU A 457 -27.46 -2.39 11.90
CA GLU A 457 -27.88 -1.63 10.74
C GLU A 457 -28.61 -0.36 11.20
N SER A 458 -28.34 0.75 10.55
CA SER A 458 -29.15 1.95 10.70
C SER A 458 -30.60 1.69 10.26
N ASN A 459 -31.55 2.40 10.84
CA ASN A 459 -32.96 2.33 10.39
C ASN A 459 -33.16 3.00 9.01
N GLU A 460 -32.24 3.87 8.62
CA GLU A 460 -32.30 4.64 7.38
C GLU A 460 -31.79 3.80 6.20
N ASN A 461 -32.58 3.71 5.13
CA ASN A 461 -32.13 3.20 3.84
C ASN A 461 -31.75 4.39 2.94
N LEU A 462 -30.45 4.55 2.67
CA LEU A 462 -29.93 5.66 1.87
C LEU A 462 -30.38 5.61 0.40
N LEU A 463 -30.95 4.49 -0.06
CA LEU A 463 -31.47 4.31 -1.43
C LEU A 463 -32.99 4.44 -1.53
N GLU A 464 -33.71 4.84 -0.47
CA GLU A 464 -35.19 4.86 -0.48
C GLU A 464 -35.78 5.87 -1.47
N ASN A 465 -35.17 7.04 -1.61
CA ASN A 465 -35.68 8.16 -2.44
C ASN A 465 -34.67 8.63 -3.51
N VAL A 466 -33.77 7.76 -3.96
CA VAL A 466 -32.76 8.12 -4.96
C VAL A 466 -33.31 8.02 -6.38
N ASN A 467 -32.76 8.82 -7.27
CA ASN A 467 -33.04 8.70 -8.70
C ASN A 467 -32.12 7.65 -9.34
N TRP A 468 -32.72 6.69 -10.03
CA TRP A 468 -31.98 5.67 -10.77
C TRP A 468 -31.87 6.08 -12.24
N GLU A 469 -30.64 6.21 -12.73
CA GLU A 469 -30.32 6.63 -14.10
C GLU A 469 -29.69 5.48 -14.89
N VAL A 470 -29.83 5.52 -16.21
CA VAL A 470 -29.29 4.50 -17.09
C VAL A 470 -27.83 4.82 -17.43
N SER A 471 -26.95 3.83 -17.25
CA SER A 471 -25.57 3.90 -17.71
C SER A 471 -25.25 2.72 -18.64
N ILE A 472 -24.71 3.03 -19.83
CA ILE A 472 -24.29 2.03 -20.82
C ILE A 472 -22.76 1.98 -20.82
N HIS A 473 -22.21 0.83 -20.42
CA HIS A 473 -20.75 0.64 -20.34
C HIS A 473 -20.18 0.08 -21.64
N SER A 474 -20.89 -0.88 -22.25
CA SER A 474 -20.54 -1.38 -23.59
C SER A 474 -21.71 -2.13 -24.26
N GLY A 475 -21.71 -2.18 -25.59
CA GLY A 475 -22.79 -2.76 -26.37
C GLY A 475 -23.98 -1.82 -26.51
N ASN A 476 -25.00 -2.26 -27.27
CA ASN A 476 -26.24 -1.52 -27.47
C ASN A 476 -27.45 -2.47 -27.60
N GLY A 477 -28.63 -1.97 -27.30
CA GLY A 477 -29.88 -2.72 -27.46
C GLY A 477 -30.47 -3.27 -26.17
N ALA A 478 -29.93 -2.93 -25.01
CA ALA A 478 -30.61 -3.20 -23.76
C ALA A 478 -31.78 -2.22 -23.55
N GLN A 479 -32.88 -2.76 -23.05
CA GLN A 479 -34.05 -2.01 -22.63
C GLN A 479 -34.03 -1.91 -21.08
N HIS A 480 -34.19 -0.69 -20.57
CA HIS A 480 -34.28 -0.39 -19.17
C HIS A 480 -35.75 -0.06 -18.84
N LEU A 481 -36.37 -0.87 -18.01
CA LEU A 481 -37.78 -0.83 -17.71
C LEU A 481 -38.02 -0.68 -16.20
N ARG A 482 -39.19 -0.09 -15.84
CA ARG A 482 -39.62 0.04 -14.44
C ARG A 482 -41.03 -0.57 -14.29
N PRO A 483 -41.15 -1.89 -14.38
CA PRO A 483 -42.47 -2.53 -14.26
C PRO A 483 -43.04 -2.35 -12.85
N THR A 484 -44.35 -2.16 -12.77
CA THR A 484 -45.08 -1.84 -11.53
C THR A 484 -45.64 -3.05 -10.80
N LYS A 485 -45.57 -4.25 -11.42
CA LYS A 485 -46.15 -5.49 -10.89
C LYS A 485 -45.23 -6.71 -10.98
N GLU A 486 -43.93 -6.49 -11.35
CA GLU A 486 -42.96 -7.58 -11.52
C GLU A 486 -41.96 -7.65 -10.35
N GLY A 487 -42.10 -6.85 -9.31
CA GLY A 487 -41.23 -6.85 -8.15
C GLY A 487 -41.35 -8.09 -7.26
N ALA A 488 -40.43 -8.28 -6.34
CA ALA A 488 -40.34 -9.47 -5.48
C ALA A 488 -41.59 -9.69 -4.60
N LYS A 489 -42.32 -8.63 -4.31
CA LYS A 489 -43.62 -8.66 -3.59
C LYS A 489 -44.78 -8.23 -4.50
N GLY A 490 -44.64 -8.33 -5.82
CA GLY A 490 -45.66 -7.91 -6.78
C GLY A 490 -45.76 -6.40 -6.99
N GLY A 491 -44.73 -5.66 -6.57
CA GLY A 491 -44.61 -4.18 -6.66
C GLY A 491 -43.76 -3.71 -7.84
N LYS A 492 -43.24 -2.48 -7.70
CA LYS A 492 -42.30 -1.88 -8.65
C LYS A 492 -40.92 -2.52 -8.52
N CYS A 493 -40.19 -2.61 -9.63
CA CYS A 493 -38.78 -3.02 -9.64
C CYS A 493 -38.01 -2.34 -10.79
N LEU A 494 -36.70 -2.48 -10.82
CA LEU A 494 -35.86 -2.14 -11.96
C LEU A 494 -35.68 -3.39 -12.81
N LYS A 495 -35.72 -3.24 -14.14
CA LYS A 495 -35.57 -4.36 -15.07
C LYS A 495 -34.63 -3.95 -16.19
N ILE A 496 -33.75 -4.87 -16.60
CA ILE A 496 -32.89 -4.75 -17.76
C ILE A 496 -33.11 -6.00 -18.64
N GLU A 497 -33.38 -5.78 -19.90
CA GLU A 497 -33.57 -6.86 -20.90
C GLU A 497 -32.69 -6.56 -22.10
N SER A 498 -31.89 -7.55 -22.53
CA SER A 498 -31.09 -7.42 -23.74
C SER A 498 -31.01 -8.74 -24.53
N LYS A 499 -31.36 -8.66 -25.82
CA LYS A 499 -31.16 -9.74 -26.78
C LYS A 499 -29.78 -9.69 -27.44
N LYS A 500 -29.08 -8.58 -27.31
CA LYS A 500 -27.71 -8.38 -27.83
C LYS A 500 -26.71 -8.30 -26.66
N PRO A 501 -25.47 -8.75 -26.85
CA PRO A 501 -24.45 -8.64 -25.82
C PRO A 501 -24.28 -7.18 -25.34
N THR A 502 -24.49 -6.93 -24.04
CA THR A 502 -24.50 -5.59 -23.47
C THR A 502 -23.96 -5.62 -22.03
N ASP A 503 -23.23 -4.58 -21.63
CA ASP A 503 -22.84 -4.27 -20.25
C ASP A 503 -23.44 -2.91 -19.90
N THR A 504 -24.38 -2.88 -18.95
CA THR A 504 -25.18 -1.69 -18.63
C THR A 504 -25.76 -1.76 -17.22
N SER A 505 -26.19 -0.65 -16.68
CA SER A 505 -26.76 -0.59 -15.32
C SER A 505 -27.88 0.43 -15.17
N TRP A 506 -28.65 0.27 -14.10
CA TRP A 506 -29.30 1.35 -13.39
C TRP A 506 -28.34 1.82 -12.32
N GLY A 507 -27.94 3.10 -12.33
CA GLY A 507 -27.05 3.74 -11.36
C GLY A 507 -27.78 4.72 -10.47
N ALA A 508 -27.46 4.77 -9.20
CA ALA A 508 -27.96 5.75 -8.25
C ALA A 508 -26.80 6.38 -7.47
N GLU A 509 -26.67 7.68 -7.56
CA GLU A 509 -25.71 8.44 -6.74
C GLU A 509 -26.27 8.63 -5.32
N VAL A 510 -25.46 8.38 -4.31
CA VAL A 510 -25.84 8.47 -2.91
C VAL A 510 -24.74 9.11 -2.07
N LYS A 511 -25.11 10.06 -1.21
CA LYS A 511 -24.21 10.65 -0.23
C LYS A 511 -23.94 9.67 0.89
N VAL A 512 -22.68 9.50 1.26
CA VAL A 512 -22.21 8.63 2.32
C VAL A 512 -21.27 9.38 3.26
N LYS A 513 -21.07 8.90 4.46
CA LYS A 513 -20.02 9.37 5.36
C LYS A 513 -18.70 8.74 4.92
N ALA A 514 -17.63 9.53 4.90
CA ALA A 514 -16.28 9.02 4.60
C ALA A 514 -15.85 7.98 5.66
N ASN A 515 -15.09 6.97 5.24
CA ASN A 515 -14.51 5.92 6.08
C ASN A 515 -15.54 5.19 6.96
N THR A 516 -16.76 5.04 6.45
CA THR A 516 -17.88 4.43 7.16
C THR A 516 -18.27 3.11 6.51
N ARG A 517 -18.61 2.13 7.33
CA ARG A 517 -19.02 0.81 6.85
C ARG A 517 -20.48 0.79 6.48
N TYR A 518 -20.81 0.16 5.37
CA TYR A 518 -22.16 0.03 4.83
C TYR A 518 -22.45 -1.41 4.43
N ARG A 519 -23.74 -1.78 4.48
CA ARG A 519 -24.28 -2.99 3.87
C ARG A 519 -25.14 -2.60 2.68
N LEU A 520 -24.75 -3.09 1.50
CA LEU A 520 -25.57 -3.05 0.31
C LEU A 520 -26.22 -4.42 0.14
N ARG A 521 -27.55 -4.45 0.06
CA ARG A 521 -28.31 -5.66 -0.22
C ARG A 521 -29.47 -5.39 -1.16
N GLY A 522 -29.99 -6.43 -1.76
CA GLY A 522 -31.17 -6.38 -2.59
C GLY A 522 -31.51 -7.75 -3.17
N LYS A 523 -32.63 -7.84 -3.84
CA LYS A 523 -33.08 -9.06 -4.52
C LYS A 523 -32.87 -8.94 -6.02
N ILE A 524 -32.38 -10.04 -6.62
CA ILE A 524 -32.16 -10.15 -8.06
C ILE A 524 -32.89 -11.41 -8.57
N LYS A 525 -33.62 -11.26 -9.68
CA LYS A 525 -34.21 -12.36 -10.44
C LYS A 525 -33.62 -12.33 -11.85
N THR A 526 -33.34 -13.51 -12.42
CA THR A 526 -32.73 -13.59 -13.75
C THR A 526 -33.43 -14.61 -14.63
N GLU A 527 -33.47 -14.34 -15.97
CA GLU A 527 -33.92 -15.26 -16.96
C GLU A 527 -33.02 -15.25 -18.19
N GLY A 528 -32.44 -16.42 -18.50
CA GLY A 528 -31.60 -16.61 -19.67
C GLY A 528 -30.31 -15.82 -19.72
N ILE A 529 -29.74 -15.43 -18.59
CA ILE A 529 -28.46 -14.65 -18.55
C ILE A 529 -27.30 -15.53 -19.03
N GLN A 530 -26.67 -15.12 -20.14
CA GLN A 530 -25.50 -15.77 -20.76
C GLN A 530 -24.56 -14.73 -21.36
N GLY A 531 -23.34 -15.15 -21.74
CA GLY A 531 -22.31 -14.29 -22.34
C GLY A 531 -21.02 -14.25 -21.51
N GLY A 532 -20.10 -13.37 -21.86
CA GLY A 532 -18.78 -13.26 -21.24
C GLY A 532 -18.76 -12.42 -19.95
N GLY A 533 -19.84 -11.71 -19.63
CA GLY A 533 -19.95 -10.91 -18.40
C GLY A 533 -20.23 -11.76 -17.16
N LEU A 534 -20.10 -11.17 -15.98
CA LEU A 534 -20.39 -11.84 -14.69
C LEU A 534 -21.89 -12.19 -14.53
N GLY A 535 -22.81 -11.42 -15.13
CA GLY A 535 -24.24 -11.61 -15.03
C GLY A 535 -24.96 -10.41 -14.42
N ALA A 536 -25.94 -10.65 -13.54
CA ALA A 536 -26.67 -9.61 -12.82
C ALA A 536 -26.18 -9.51 -11.36
N LEU A 537 -25.86 -8.31 -10.88
CA LEU A 537 -25.28 -8.06 -9.55
C LEU A 537 -25.48 -6.60 -9.12
N PHE A 538 -25.21 -6.30 -7.87
CA PHE A 538 -24.99 -4.93 -7.41
C PHE A 538 -23.51 -4.65 -7.25
N ASN A 539 -23.06 -3.42 -7.56
CA ASN A 539 -21.71 -2.96 -7.24
C ASN A 539 -21.67 -1.48 -6.87
N VAL A 540 -20.58 -1.09 -6.25
CA VAL A 540 -20.23 0.33 -5.98
C VAL A 540 -19.25 0.77 -7.05
N HIS A 541 -19.63 1.75 -7.86
CA HIS A 541 -18.89 2.13 -9.08
C HIS A 541 -17.47 2.62 -8.77
N GLU A 542 -17.28 3.46 -7.77
CA GLU A 542 -16.00 4.08 -7.41
C GLU A 542 -15.07 3.14 -6.65
N LEU A 543 -15.59 2.05 -6.11
CA LEU A 543 -14.84 1.10 -5.28
C LEU A 543 -14.45 -0.15 -6.10
N GLN A 544 -13.48 0.05 -7.01
CA GLN A 544 -12.99 -0.99 -7.91
C GLN A 544 -11.64 -1.58 -7.49
N SER A 545 -10.97 -0.93 -6.54
CA SER A 545 -9.65 -1.30 -6.04
C SER A 545 -9.65 -1.15 -4.50
N PRO A 546 -9.04 -2.05 -3.75
CA PRO A 546 -8.23 -3.22 -4.14
C PRO A 546 -9.05 -4.36 -4.76
N GLU A 547 -10.28 -4.53 -4.31
CA GLU A 547 -11.26 -5.44 -4.88
C GLU A 547 -12.50 -4.65 -5.32
N ARG A 548 -13.15 -5.18 -6.35
CA ARG A 548 -14.44 -4.62 -6.77
C ARG A 548 -15.48 -4.88 -5.69
N VAL A 549 -16.01 -3.82 -5.11
CA VAL A 549 -17.15 -3.94 -4.19
C VAL A 549 -18.38 -4.33 -5.00
N LYS A 550 -18.72 -5.61 -4.95
CA LYS A 550 -19.84 -6.20 -5.71
C LYS A 550 -20.43 -7.37 -4.96
N THR A 551 -21.74 -7.57 -5.12
CA THR A 551 -22.43 -8.76 -4.62
C THR A 551 -22.09 -10.00 -5.45
N LYS A 552 -22.57 -11.15 -5.00
CA LYS A 552 -22.59 -12.37 -5.82
C LYS A 552 -23.38 -12.10 -7.11
N ALA A 553 -22.81 -12.46 -8.25
CA ALA A 553 -23.47 -12.34 -9.54
C ALA A 553 -24.37 -13.54 -9.83
N LEU A 554 -25.53 -13.30 -10.44
CA LEU A 554 -26.48 -14.33 -10.84
C LEU A 554 -26.49 -14.50 -12.35
N ARG A 555 -26.56 -15.75 -12.81
CA ARG A 555 -26.61 -16.14 -14.24
C ARG A 555 -27.69 -17.19 -14.47
N GLY A 556 -27.99 -17.39 -15.74
CA GLY A 556 -29.00 -18.36 -16.18
C GLY A 556 -30.41 -17.95 -15.76
N LYS A 557 -31.20 -18.90 -15.25
CA LYS A 557 -32.52 -18.65 -14.68
C LYS A 557 -32.47 -18.82 -13.18
N LYS A 558 -32.75 -17.76 -12.42
CA LYS A 558 -32.84 -17.73 -10.96
C LYS A 558 -34.09 -16.99 -10.56
N ASP A 559 -34.80 -17.50 -9.60
CA ASP A 559 -35.87 -16.76 -8.94
C ASP A 559 -35.31 -15.72 -7.98
N TRP A 560 -36.14 -14.86 -7.42
CA TRP A 560 -35.77 -13.81 -6.52
C TRP A 560 -34.80 -14.31 -5.44
N THR A 561 -33.56 -13.88 -5.56
CA THR A 561 -32.45 -14.29 -4.71
C THR A 561 -31.87 -13.05 -4.03
N GLU A 562 -31.80 -13.08 -2.71
CA GLU A 562 -31.13 -12.02 -1.95
C GLU A 562 -29.63 -12.11 -2.12
N VAL A 563 -29.00 -10.97 -2.35
CA VAL A 563 -27.56 -10.81 -2.43
C VAL A 563 -27.14 -9.60 -1.59
N SER A 564 -25.98 -9.70 -0.92
CA SER A 564 -25.48 -8.61 -0.08
C SER A 564 -23.96 -8.54 -0.13
N ILE A 565 -23.43 -7.35 0.27
CA ILE A 565 -22.01 -7.12 0.52
C ILE A 565 -21.82 -6.01 1.54
N ASP A 566 -20.92 -6.21 2.48
CA ASP A 566 -20.46 -5.18 3.41
C ASP A 566 -19.19 -4.55 2.85
N PHE A 567 -19.08 -3.23 2.94
CA PHE A 567 -17.91 -2.49 2.45
C PHE A 567 -17.68 -1.22 3.27
N ASN A 568 -16.47 -0.67 3.19
CA ASN A 568 -16.15 0.65 3.73
C ASN A 568 -16.19 1.67 2.59
N SER A 569 -16.79 2.85 2.82
CA SER A 569 -16.84 3.94 1.84
C SER A 569 -15.47 4.54 1.53
N LEU A 570 -14.44 4.21 2.31
CA LEU A 570 -13.11 4.82 2.25
C LEU A 570 -13.23 6.36 2.37
N GLY A 571 -12.33 7.14 1.83
CA GLY A 571 -12.42 8.60 1.86
C GLY A 571 -13.58 9.24 1.07
N ARG A 572 -14.51 8.44 0.51
CA ARG A 572 -15.61 8.90 -0.33
C ARG A 572 -16.74 9.52 0.50
N LYS A 573 -17.28 10.63 0.01
CA LYS A 573 -18.50 11.28 0.55
C LYS A 573 -19.72 11.08 -0.34
N GLU A 574 -19.50 10.49 -1.51
CA GLU A 574 -20.52 10.16 -2.50
C GLU A 574 -20.08 8.92 -3.28
N ILE A 575 -21.01 8.03 -3.56
CA ILE A 575 -20.80 6.78 -4.29
C ILE A 575 -21.98 6.49 -5.22
N THR A 576 -21.72 5.75 -6.28
CA THR A 576 -22.76 5.27 -7.20
C THR A 576 -23.01 3.78 -6.99
N ILE A 577 -24.23 3.44 -6.64
CA ILE A 577 -24.69 2.05 -6.56
C ILE A 577 -25.28 1.66 -7.92
N ASN A 578 -24.77 0.60 -8.51
CA ASN A 578 -25.32 0.06 -9.76
C ASN A 578 -26.08 -1.25 -9.54
N ALA A 579 -27.27 -1.32 -10.10
CA ALA A 579 -27.93 -2.57 -10.44
C ALA A 579 -27.42 -2.97 -11.85
N LEU A 580 -26.37 -3.79 -11.88
CA LEU A 580 -25.51 -4.02 -13.04
C LEU A 580 -25.90 -5.29 -13.79
N PHE A 581 -26.00 -5.18 -15.12
CA PHE A 581 -26.25 -6.27 -16.04
C PHE A 581 -25.08 -6.40 -17.02
N GLY A 582 -24.45 -7.55 -17.05
CA GLY A 582 -23.20 -7.79 -17.78
C GLY A 582 -22.02 -7.89 -16.81
N GLY A 583 -21.54 -6.78 -16.33
CA GLY A 583 -20.49 -6.68 -15.30
C GLY A 583 -19.11 -7.08 -15.81
N TRP A 584 -18.34 -6.08 -16.25
CA TRP A 584 -16.98 -6.22 -16.82
C TRP A 584 -16.90 -7.23 -17.98
N GLY A 585 -17.97 -7.31 -18.73
CA GLY A 585 -18.16 -8.13 -19.90
C GLY A 585 -19.63 -8.13 -20.29
N GLN A 586 -19.95 -8.48 -21.53
CA GLN A 586 -21.28 -8.37 -22.06
C GLN A 586 -22.11 -9.63 -21.78
N SER A 587 -23.39 -9.43 -21.49
CA SER A 587 -24.39 -10.51 -21.32
C SER A 587 -25.64 -10.26 -22.16
N THR A 588 -26.41 -11.32 -22.39
CA THR A 588 -27.78 -11.30 -22.90
C THR A 588 -28.73 -11.89 -21.86
N GLY A 589 -30.03 -11.66 -21.98
CA GLY A 589 -31.06 -12.19 -21.08
C GLY A 589 -31.84 -11.07 -20.36
N ILE A 590 -32.44 -11.40 -19.24
CA ILE A 590 -33.30 -10.49 -18.46
C ILE A 590 -32.88 -10.54 -17.00
N ALA A 591 -32.80 -9.37 -16.37
CA ALA A 591 -32.58 -9.23 -14.92
C ALA A 591 -33.60 -8.25 -14.33
N TRP A 592 -34.10 -8.58 -13.14
CA TRP A 592 -34.94 -7.73 -12.31
C TRP A 592 -34.20 -7.48 -10.99
N PHE A 593 -34.31 -6.25 -10.46
CA PHE A 593 -33.65 -5.81 -9.23
C PHE A 593 -34.71 -5.13 -8.35
N ASP A 594 -34.78 -5.54 -7.09
CA ASP A 594 -35.80 -5.04 -6.15
C ASP A 594 -35.30 -5.09 -4.71
N GLU A 595 -36.04 -4.45 -3.81
CA GLU A 595 -35.74 -4.36 -2.37
C GLU A 595 -34.26 -3.94 -2.11
N ILE A 596 -33.81 -2.90 -2.84
CA ILE A 596 -32.42 -2.43 -2.79
C ILE A 596 -32.25 -1.53 -1.58
N GLU A 597 -31.32 -1.89 -0.70
CA GLU A 597 -31.03 -1.14 0.53
C GLU A 597 -29.52 -0.88 0.65
N LEU A 598 -29.20 0.33 1.09
CA LEU A 598 -27.88 0.73 1.56
C LEU A 598 -28.00 1.27 2.97
N LYS A 599 -27.45 0.56 3.95
CA LYS A 599 -27.52 0.92 5.35
C LYS A 599 -26.15 1.09 5.98
N GLU A 600 -26.00 2.10 6.83
CA GLU A 600 -24.81 2.28 7.65
C GLU A 600 -24.72 1.17 8.70
N LEU A 601 -23.52 0.67 8.93
CA LEU A 601 -23.22 -0.36 9.91
C LEU A 601 -22.43 0.25 11.08
N ALA A 602 -23.01 0.27 12.26
CA ALA A 602 -22.31 0.59 13.50
C ALA A 602 -21.86 -0.70 14.18
N ALA A 603 -20.57 -0.79 14.55
CA ALA A 603 -20.07 -1.93 15.30
C ALA A 603 -20.74 -1.97 16.69
N ILE A 604 -21.29 -3.13 17.05
CA ILE A 604 -21.76 -3.39 18.41
C ILE A 604 -20.60 -3.98 19.21
N PRO A 605 -20.13 -3.33 20.28
CA PRO A 605 -19.17 -3.96 21.17
C PRO A 605 -19.79 -5.21 21.78
N LYS A 606 -19.24 -6.41 21.53
CA LYS A 606 -19.62 -7.60 22.29
C LYS A 606 -19.13 -7.43 23.73
N ILE A 607 -20.02 -7.17 24.64
CA ILE A 607 -19.78 -7.41 26.06
C ILE A 607 -20.04 -8.90 26.27
N PRO A 608 -19.04 -9.71 26.70
CA PRO A 608 -19.29 -11.11 27.02
C PRO A 608 -20.27 -11.18 28.20
N THR A 609 -21.48 -11.64 27.96
CA THR A 609 -22.56 -11.69 28.98
C THR A 609 -22.50 -12.91 29.91
N ASP A 610 -21.58 -13.86 29.69
CA ASP A 610 -21.60 -15.17 30.39
C ASP A 610 -20.27 -15.60 31.04
N VAL A 611 -19.31 -14.69 31.26
CA VAL A 611 -18.13 -15.04 32.05
C VAL A 611 -18.46 -14.89 33.54
N LYS A 612 -18.61 -16.02 34.26
CA LYS A 612 -18.67 -16.02 35.73
C LYS A 612 -17.31 -15.56 36.27
N LEU A 613 -17.20 -14.24 36.52
CA LEU A 613 -15.97 -13.67 37.08
C LEU A 613 -15.79 -14.14 38.53
N ARG A 614 -14.55 -14.47 38.88
CA ARG A 614 -14.16 -14.68 40.26
C ARG A 614 -13.97 -13.30 40.93
N PRO A 615 -14.11 -13.20 42.28
CA PRO A 615 -13.72 -11.98 42.99
C PRO A 615 -12.29 -11.57 42.61
N GLY A 616 -12.07 -10.27 42.38
CA GLY A 616 -10.77 -9.75 42.01
C GLY A 616 -9.68 -10.05 43.05
N ASP A 617 -8.49 -10.41 42.59
CA ASP A 617 -7.33 -10.69 43.45
C ASP A 617 -6.34 -9.55 43.38
N ALA A 618 -6.19 -8.80 44.47
CA ALA A 618 -5.33 -7.63 44.55
C ALA A 618 -3.84 -7.96 44.31
N THR A 619 -3.38 -9.18 44.61
CA THR A 619 -1.99 -9.58 44.39
C THR A 619 -1.72 -9.79 42.89
N ARG A 620 -2.63 -10.49 42.19
CA ARG A 620 -2.57 -10.61 40.74
C ARG A 620 -2.72 -9.25 40.08
N GLY A 621 -3.68 -8.42 40.53
CA GLY A 621 -3.88 -7.08 40.05
C GLY A 621 -2.65 -6.18 40.18
N LYS A 622 -1.91 -6.28 41.29
CA LYS A 622 -0.63 -5.58 41.46
C LYS A 622 0.43 -6.05 40.46
N ASN A 623 0.50 -7.34 40.21
CA ASN A 623 1.42 -7.88 39.21
C ASN A 623 1.05 -7.39 37.81
N LEU A 624 -0.21 -7.52 37.40
CA LEU A 624 -0.73 -7.04 36.13
C LEU A 624 -0.50 -5.52 35.96
N PHE A 625 -0.76 -4.72 36.98
CA PHE A 625 -0.52 -3.28 36.98
C PHE A 625 0.92 -2.93 36.62
N ASN A 626 1.89 -3.71 37.09
CA ASN A 626 3.31 -3.44 36.89
C ASN A 626 3.91 -4.14 35.67
N THR A 627 3.43 -5.33 35.31
CA THR A 627 4.14 -6.22 34.39
C THR A 627 3.31 -6.68 33.20
N HIS A 628 2.00 -6.32 33.14
CA HIS A 628 1.19 -6.74 32.00
C HIS A 628 1.81 -6.22 30.67
N PRO A 629 2.05 -7.11 29.68
CA PRO A 629 2.85 -6.78 28.51
C PRO A 629 2.26 -5.63 27.68
N VAL A 630 0.94 -5.50 27.65
CA VAL A 630 0.25 -4.47 26.88
C VAL A 630 -0.26 -3.33 27.74
N ALA A 631 -0.99 -3.61 28.80
CA ALA A 631 -1.66 -2.60 29.63
C ALA A 631 -0.74 -1.87 30.63
N ALA A 632 0.38 -2.48 31.06
CA ALA A 632 1.42 -1.96 31.99
C ALA A 632 1.13 -0.58 32.60
N CYS A 633 0.13 -0.51 33.48
CA CYS A 633 -0.40 0.75 34.03
C CYS A 633 0.69 1.61 34.70
N SER A 634 1.72 0.96 35.27
CA SER A 634 2.88 1.61 35.87
C SER A 634 3.76 2.40 34.87
N ARG A 635 3.56 2.23 33.55
CA ARG A 635 4.27 3.08 32.55
C ARG A 635 3.76 4.51 32.55
N CYS A 636 2.48 4.70 32.90
CA CYS A 636 1.82 6.00 32.89
C CYS A 636 1.52 6.53 34.28
N HIS A 637 1.29 5.65 35.25
CA HIS A 637 0.84 6.02 36.58
C HIS A 637 1.88 5.72 37.65
N VAL A 638 2.05 6.66 38.60
CA VAL A 638 2.89 6.49 39.78
C VAL A 638 2.10 5.81 40.90
N VAL A 639 2.69 4.78 41.50
CA VAL A 639 2.27 4.16 42.77
C VAL A 639 3.50 3.86 43.61
N GLY A 640 3.51 4.30 44.88
CA GLY A 640 4.66 4.12 45.78
C GLY A 640 5.94 4.79 45.30
N GLY A 641 5.85 5.92 44.63
CA GLY A 641 6.97 6.66 44.07
C GLY A 641 7.61 6.00 42.82
N LYS A 642 7.02 4.95 42.28
CA LYS A 642 7.50 4.26 41.08
C LYS A 642 6.45 4.33 39.97
N GLY A 643 6.88 4.53 38.74
CA GLY A 643 6.03 4.59 37.55
C GLY A 643 6.20 5.85 36.73
N GLY A 644 5.44 5.95 35.64
CA GLY A 644 5.43 7.11 34.75
C GLY A 644 4.56 8.25 35.26
N VAL A 645 4.85 9.46 34.78
CA VAL A 645 4.15 10.72 35.18
C VAL A 645 3.17 11.20 34.12
N ILE A 646 2.85 10.38 33.13
CA ILE A 646 1.92 10.71 32.05
C ILE A 646 0.49 10.76 32.57
N GLY A 647 0.12 9.81 33.44
CA GLY A 647 -1.17 9.76 34.13
C GLY A 647 -1.09 10.31 35.56
N PRO A 648 -2.23 10.56 36.22
CA PRO A 648 -2.25 10.98 37.62
C PRO A 648 -1.68 9.91 38.55
N ALA A 649 -1.05 10.34 39.68
CA ALA A 649 -0.61 9.43 40.70
C ALA A 649 -1.81 8.72 41.36
N LEU A 650 -1.68 7.42 41.59
CA LEU A 650 -2.75 6.56 42.10
C LEU A 650 -2.56 6.10 43.54
N ASP A 651 -1.55 6.61 44.26
CA ASP A 651 -1.21 6.20 45.65
C ASP A 651 -2.39 6.19 46.62
N THR A 652 -3.34 7.12 46.44
CA THR A 652 -4.51 7.25 47.31
C THR A 652 -5.82 7.21 46.54
N ILE A 653 -5.85 6.50 45.43
CA ILE A 653 -7.03 6.55 44.54
C ILE A 653 -8.29 6.00 45.22
N ALA A 654 -8.18 4.96 46.02
CA ALA A 654 -9.32 4.36 46.75
C ALA A 654 -9.85 5.26 47.87
N ALA A 655 -9.01 6.13 48.44
CA ALA A 655 -9.48 7.13 49.43
C ALA A 655 -10.19 8.32 48.77
N ARG A 656 -9.82 8.65 47.53
CA ARG A 656 -10.35 9.81 46.79
C ARG A 656 -11.58 9.50 45.96
N LYS A 657 -11.70 8.28 45.47
CA LYS A 657 -12.73 7.85 44.49
C LYS A 657 -13.24 6.46 44.82
N GLY A 658 -14.55 6.26 44.66
CA GLY A 658 -15.17 4.96 44.89
C GLY A 658 -14.88 3.91 43.80
N PRO A 659 -15.20 2.62 44.07
CA PRO A 659 -15.00 1.51 43.13
C PRO A 659 -15.59 1.73 41.75
N ASP A 660 -16.79 2.27 41.69
CA ASP A 660 -17.52 2.51 40.43
C ASP A 660 -16.84 3.56 39.57
N TYR A 661 -16.28 4.61 40.20
CA TYR A 661 -15.46 5.59 39.48
C TYR A 661 -14.21 4.96 38.90
N ILE A 662 -13.49 4.18 39.71
CA ILE A 662 -12.26 3.52 39.28
C ILE A 662 -12.56 2.56 38.11
N LYS A 663 -13.60 1.77 38.23
CA LYS A 663 -14.04 0.85 37.19
C LYS A 663 -14.43 1.59 35.89
N ARG A 664 -15.22 2.67 36.02
CA ARG A 664 -15.59 3.50 34.87
C ARG A 664 -14.39 4.16 34.25
N SER A 665 -13.41 4.66 35.02
CA SER A 665 -12.19 5.24 34.48
C SER A 665 -11.30 4.22 33.74
N LEU A 666 -11.34 2.95 34.13
CA LEU A 666 -10.67 1.86 33.40
C LEU A 666 -11.35 1.55 32.06
N LEU A 667 -12.69 1.57 32.03
CA LEU A 667 -13.48 1.18 30.87
C LEU A 667 -13.76 2.34 29.91
N GLU A 668 -13.94 3.53 30.45
CA GLU A 668 -14.34 4.75 29.74
C GLU A 668 -13.47 5.94 30.20
N PRO A 669 -12.16 5.95 29.91
CA PRO A 669 -11.21 6.92 30.50
C PRO A 669 -11.47 8.39 30.11
N ASN A 670 -12.32 8.63 29.14
CA ASN A 670 -12.77 9.96 28.73
C ASN A 670 -14.13 10.36 29.31
N ALA A 671 -14.81 9.49 30.06
CA ALA A 671 -16.11 9.82 30.66
C ALA A 671 -15.99 10.90 31.75
N GLU A 672 -14.85 10.91 32.48
CA GLU A 672 -14.55 11.93 33.50
C GLU A 672 -13.03 12.08 33.59
N ILE A 673 -12.50 13.26 33.21
CA ILE A 673 -11.08 13.56 33.32
C ILE A 673 -10.76 13.95 34.78
N ALA A 674 -9.65 13.41 35.30
CA ALA A 674 -9.22 13.69 36.65
C ALA A 674 -9.01 15.19 36.88
N GLU A 675 -9.50 15.72 38.00
CA GLU A 675 -9.37 17.12 38.38
C GLU A 675 -7.88 17.53 38.45
N GLY A 676 -7.54 18.66 37.84
CA GLY A 676 -6.15 19.14 37.76
C GLY A 676 -5.28 18.45 36.69
N TYR A 677 -5.85 17.51 35.91
CA TYR A 677 -5.11 16.89 34.80
C TYR A 677 -5.01 17.84 33.60
N PRO A 678 -3.80 18.04 33.03
CA PRO A 678 -3.58 19.11 32.05
C PRO A 678 -4.23 18.87 30.68
N LEU A 679 -4.57 17.63 30.35
CA LEU A 679 -5.19 17.28 29.09
C LEU A 679 -6.71 17.19 29.19
N LYS A 680 -7.42 17.68 28.17
CA LYS A 680 -8.89 17.58 28.08
C LYS A 680 -9.37 16.20 27.59
N VAL A 681 -8.48 15.37 27.09
CA VAL A 681 -8.73 14.01 26.62
C VAL A 681 -7.71 13.09 27.25
N SER A 682 -8.14 11.97 27.79
CA SER A 682 -7.27 10.98 28.39
C SER A 682 -6.42 10.25 27.32
N PRO A 683 -5.10 10.17 27.46
CA PRO A 683 -4.27 9.30 26.62
C PRO A 683 -4.40 7.82 27.00
N MET A 684 -5.05 7.50 28.12
CA MET A 684 -5.29 6.14 28.57
C MET A 684 -6.33 5.48 27.65
N PRO A 685 -6.05 4.32 27.04
CA PRO A 685 -7.06 3.59 26.30
C PRO A 685 -8.08 2.93 27.25
N PRO A 686 -9.31 2.61 26.78
CA PRO A 686 -10.24 1.77 27.51
C PRO A 686 -9.60 0.40 27.81
N MET A 687 -9.52 0.01 29.10
CA MET A 687 -8.79 -1.20 29.52
C MET A 687 -9.46 -2.51 29.11
N ASN A 688 -10.75 -2.51 28.84
CA ASN A 688 -11.45 -3.66 28.24
C ASN A 688 -10.99 -3.98 26.81
N LEU A 689 -10.20 -3.12 26.20
CA LEU A 689 -9.54 -3.37 24.92
C LEU A 689 -8.17 -4.06 25.07
N LEU A 690 -7.60 -4.04 26.28
CA LEU A 690 -6.23 -4.48 26.55
C LEU A 690 -6.14 -5.62 27.58
N LEU A 691 -7.19 -5.83 28.35
CA LEU A 691 -7.26 -6.72 29.49
C LEU A 691 -8.48 -7.63 29.39
N GLU A 692 -8.32 -8.89 29.80
CA GLU A 692 -9.44 -9.80 29.99
C GLU A 692 -10.36 -9.33 31.11
N PRO A 693 -11.65 -9.65 31.09
CA PRO A 693 -12.60 -9.24 32.13
C PRO A 693 -12.14 -9.57 33.54
N GLN A 694 -11.50 -10.74 33.74
CA GLN A 694 -10.96 -11.15 35.05
C GLN A 694 -9.76 -10.30 35.47
N GLU A 695 -8.92 -9.89 34.54
CA GLU A 695 -7.74 -9.04 34.79
C GLU A 695 -8.17 -7.62 35.22
N ILE A 696 -9.24 -7.11 34.63
CA ILE A 696 -9.84 -5.82 35.03
C ILE A 696 -10.33 -5.90 36.49
N GLU A 697 -11.03 -6.97 36.88
CA GLU A 697 -11.47 -7.17 38.26
C GLU A 697 -10.27 -7.31 39.23
N ASP A 698 -9.19 -8.00 38.81
CA ASP A 698 -7.98 -8.14 39.61
C ASP A 698 -7.27 -6.78 39.80
N ILE A 699 -7.13 -5.98 38.72
CA ILE A 699 -6.54 -4.62 38.79
C ILE A 699 -7.42 -3.70 39.63
N LEU A 700 -8.76 -3.77 39.47
CA LEU A 700 -9.68 -3.01 40.29
C LEU A 700 -9.51 -3.33 41.76
N ALA A 701 -9.42 -4.62 42.11
CA ALA A 701 -9.16 -5.05 43.48
C ALA A 701 -7.84 -4.49 44.03
N TYR A 702 -6.78 -4.48 43.21
CA TYR A 702 -5.52 -3.85 43.61
C TYR A 702 -5.64 -2.34 43.82
N LEU A 703 -6.25 -1.60 42.88
CA LEU A 703 -6.41 -0.15 42.99
C LEU A 703 -7.25 0.24 44.22
N GLN A 704 -8.19 -0.61 44.63
CA GLN A 704 -9.00 -0.42 45.87
C GLN A 704 -8.16 -0.60 47.14
N THR A 705 -6.97 -1.17 47.10
CA THR A 705 -6.04 -1.22 48.24
C THR A 705 -5.21 0.05 48.42
N LEU A 706 -5.18 0.93 47.45
CA LEU A 706 -4.39 2.17 47.44
C LEU A 706 -5.17 3.30 48.15
N LYS A 707 -5.04 3.36 49.49
CA LYS A 707 -5.76 4.29 50.38
C LYS A 707 -4.85 5.42 50.87
#